data_fbb5f8697ae66d4e48a2a3ef311f805e
#
_entry.id   fbb5f8697ae66d4e48a2a3ef311f805e
#
_cell.length_a   1.000
_cell.length_b   1.000
_cell.length_c   1.000
_cell.angle_alpha   90.00
_cell.angle_beta   90.00
_cell.angle_gamma   90.00
#
_symmetry.space_group_name_H-M   'P 1'
#
loop_
_entity.id
_entity.type
_entity.pdbx_description
1 polymer ?
#
loop_
_entity_poly.entity_id
_entity_poly.type
_entity_poly.pdbx_seq_one_letter_code
_entity_poly.pdbx_strand_id
1 'polypeptide(L)'
;LKEIKMGLGSKLFGTHSEHEIKRIMPLVKKIEGYHDDMQKLSDEELRGKTAEFKKRLSEGETLDDLLPEAYAVVREAGKRVLGMEHFEVQLIGGIILHQGRIAEMKTGEGKTLVSTLPAYLNALEGKGVHIVTVNDYLAKRDSEWMGKIHEFLGLTVGVVLNDMEKPERQEAYNCDITYITNNELGFDYLRDNMVVYEKDMVQRGLNFCIIDEVDSVLIDEARTPLIISGQSDKSTKLYEMCDVLANQMKRGDDLPEYSKIDAIMGIEQEENGDFIVNEKDKVVSLTQDGVKKVESFFHIDNLADPENLEIQHNVILALRANNLMHRDQDYVVKDGEILIVDSFTGRIMPGRRYSDGLHQAIEAKEHVEVKRESMTLADITFQNFFNKYEKKGGMTGTALTEEQEFRDIYGMDVVEIPTNRPVVRLDLNDAVYKTKKEKYKAVVDAVKEAHAKGQPVLVGTITIEVSELLSKMLSREGIQHNVLNAKYHEKEAAIVEEAGVHGAVTIATNMAGRGTDIKLDDDARAAGGLKIIGTERHESRRIDNQLRGRSGRQGDVGESQFYISLEDDLMRLFGSERLIGIFNSLGVPEGEQIQHKMLSSAIQKAQEKIESNNFAIRKNLLEYDQVMNEQRELIYEQRKRVLAGESMKDQIIEMIKDRIDYFVDQVASNEMDKSEWNLVELNRILLPVIPLSPITADSVAEIKKSTDLKDKLYEKAVALYDAKEKEFPNPEDFREVERVILLRVIDRKWMDEINDMDQLRQGIGLQAYGQRNPVDEYKMISYDMMDAMNDSIKNDTIQMLYRIRIEKKVEREEVAKVTGTNKDDSAKRGPVRRSAKKIYPNDPCPCGSGKKYKNCHGRMA
;
A
#
# COMPACT_ATOMS: atom_id res chain seq x y z
N LEU A 1 27.14 14.48 23.19
CA LEU A 1 27.50 13.16 23.69
C LEU A 1 26.36 12.63 24.58
N LYS A 2 25.27 12.14 23.98
CA LYS A 2 24.33 11.28 24.67
C LYS A 2 24.67 9.83 24.32
N GLU A 3 25.45 9.22 25.18
CA GLU A 3 25.41 7.78 25.34
C GLU A 3 23.95 7.39 25.58
N ILE A 4 23.33 6.78 24.56
CA ILE A 4 22.26 5.79 24.78
C ILE A 4 22.84 4.93 25.92
N LYS A 5 22.09 4.67 26.96
CA LYS A 5 22.46 3.70 28.00
C LYS A 5 22.64 2.32 27.36
N MET A 6 23.75 2.16 26.69
CA MET A 6 24.21 0.84 26.30
C MET A 6 24.36 0.04 27.58
N GLY A 7 23.73 -1.14 27.64
CA GLY A 7 23.90 -2.05 28.78
C GLY A 7 25.37 -2.29 29.02
N LEU A 8 25.77 -2.58 30.25
CA LEU A 8 27.18 -2.85 30.59
C LEU A 8 27.84 -3.89 29.67
N GLY A 9 27.07 -4.83 29.11
CA GLY A 9 27.52 -5.83 28.14
C GLY A 9 27.93 -5.23 26.78
N SER A 10 27.20 -4.26 26.22
CA SER A 10 27.54 -3.66 24.90
C SER A 10 28.76 -2.75 24.98
N LYS A 11 29.05 -2.16 26.14
CA LYS A 11 30.32 -1.41 26.38
C LYS A 11 31.56 -2.31 26.44
N LEU A 12 31.38 -3.60 26.82
CA LEU A 12 32.45 -4.55 26.94
C LEU A 12 32.65 -5.41 25.70
N PHE A 13 31.59 -5.69 24.95
CA PHE A 13 31.60 -6.63 23.82
C PHE A 13 31.34 -6.00 22.45
N GLY A 14 31.06 -4.70 22.37
CA GLY A 14 30.70 -4.02 21.14
C GLY A 14 29.21 -4.21 20.77
N THR A 15 28.73 -3.48 19.73
CA THR A 15 27.39 -3.62 19.17
C THR A 15 27.34 -4.71 18.08
N HIS A 16 26.14 -5.20 17.74
CA HIS A 16 25.93 -6.10 16.60
C HIS A 16 26.56 -5.51 15.32
N SER A 17 26.24 -4.24 15.01
CA SER A 17 26.77 -3.54 13.84
C SER A 17 28.32 -3.49 13.82
N GLU A 18 28.97 -3.24 14.97
CA GLU A 18 30.44 -3.24 15.05
C GLU A 18 31.06 -4.61 14.76
N HIS A 19 30.41 -5.69 15.20
CA HIS A 19 30.85 -7.05 14.88
C HIS A 19 30.70 -7.37 13.40
N GLU A 20 29.59 -7.02 12.80
CA GLU A 20 29.34 -7.24 11.38
C GLU A 20 30.30 -6.44 10.51
N ILE A 21 30.56 -5.17 10.84
CA ILE A 21 31.54 -4.35 10.13
C ILE A 21 32.94 -5.00 10.21
N LYS A 22 33.36 -5.45 11.38
CA LYS A 22 34.65 -6.16 11.52
C LYS A 22 34.73 -7.42 10.66
N ARG A 23 33.62 -8.13 10.46
CA ARG A 23 33.50 -9.30 9.60
C ARG A 23 33.62 -8.95 8.12
N ILE A 24 33.11 -7.79 7.73
CA ILE A 24 33.10 -7.27 6.35
C ILE A 24 34.45 -6.64 5.97
N MET A 25 35.18 -6.04 6.91
CA MET A 25 36.43 -5.31 6.65
C MET A 25 37.48 -6.06 5.84
N PRO A 26 37.71 -7.39 5.99
CA PRO A 26 38.64 -8.12 5.13
C PRO A 26 38.25 -8.08 3.64
N LEU A 27 36.92 -8.08 3.35
CA LEU A 27 36.39 -7.98 1.99
C LEU A 27 36.60 -6.57 1.41
N VAL A 28 36.34 -5.53 2.22
CA VAL A 28 36.63 -4.14 1.84
C VAL A 28 38.11 -3.95 1.47
N LYS A 29 39.01 -4.45 2.30
CA LYS A 29 40.45 -4.41 2.00
C LYS A 29 40.82 -5.15 0.70
N LYS A 30 40.13 -6.25 0.37
CA LYS A 30 40.31 -6.95 -0.89
C LYS A 30 39.87 -6.11 -2.08
N ILE A 31 38.72 -5.37 -1.94
CA ILE A 31 38.26 -4.43 -2.96
C ILE A 31 39.30 -3.31 -3.18
N GLU A 32 39.80 -2.72 -2.10
CA GLU A 32 40.82 -1.68 -2.16
C GLU A 32 42.13 -2.20 -2.80
N GLY A 33 42.46 -3.46 -2.61
CA GLY A 33 43.63 -4.10 -3.23
C GLY A 33 43.56 -4.13 -4.76
N TYR A 34 42.41 -4.08 -5.37
CA TYR A 34 42.23 -4.00 -6.85
C TYR A 34 42.30 -2.56 -7.41
N HIS A 35 42.38 -1.53 -6.56
CA HIS A 35 42.33 -0.14 -6.97
C HIS A 35 43.37 0.24 -8.02
N ASP A 36 44.65 -0.04 -7.76
CA ASP A 36 45.74 0.32 -8.66
C ASP A 36 45.67 -0.45 -9.99
N ASP A 37 45.13 -1.66 -9.99
CA ASP A 37 44.98 -2.45 -11.19
C ASP A 37 43.84 -1.92 -12.07
N MET A 38 42.69 -1.51 -11.48
CA MET A 38 41.59 -0.91 -12.23
C MET A 38 41.95 0.45 -12.83
N GLN A 39 42.75 1.25 -12.11
CA GLN A 39 43.23 2.55 -12.64
C GLN A 39 44.11 2.41 -13.93
N LYS A 40 44.82 1.31 -14.09
CA LYS A 40 45.68 1.07 -15.24
C LYS A 40 44.90 0.68 -16.50
N LEU A 41 43.69 0.19 -16.33
CA LEU A 41 42.84 -0.25 -17.46
C LEU A 41 42.39 0.94 -18.30
N SER A 42 42.38 0.77 -19.60
CA SER A 42 41.69 1.69 -20.52
C SER A 42 40.17 1.62 -20.34
N ASP A 43 39.42 2.59 -20.86
CA ASP A 43 37.97 2.58 -20.79
C ASP A 43 37.36 1.34 -21.48
N GLU A 44 37.97 0.87 -22.57
CA GLU A 44 37.52 -0.33 -23.30
C GLU A 44 37.80 -1.61 -22.48
N GLU A 45 38.92 -1.69 -21.81
CA GLU A 45 39.26 -2.83 -20.94
C GLU A 45 38.40 -2.87 -19.70
N LEU A 46 38.09 -1.70 -19.10
CA LEU A 46 37.19 -1.59 -17.94
C LEU A 46 35.77 -2.01 -18.29
N ARG A 47 35.22 -1.58 -19.44
CA ARG A 47 33.95 -2.04 -20.00
C ARG A 47 33.96 -3.55 -20.27
N GLY A 48 35.07 -4.09 -20.77
CA GLY A 48 35.24 -5.50 -21.07
C GLY A 48 35.12 -6.42 -19.86
N LYS A 49 35.32 -5.88 -18.63
CA LYS A 49 35.14 -6.62 -17.36
C LYS A 49 33.72 -7.13 -17.18
N THR A 50 32.70 -6.41 -17.65
CA THR A 50 31.32 -6.87 -17.56
C THR A 50 31.11 -8.18 -18.34
N ALA A 51 31.63 -8.28 -19.54
CA ALA A 51 31.54 -9.50 -20.34
C ALA A 51 32.36 -10.66 -19.72
N GLU A 52 33.52 -10.35 -19.14
CA GLU A 52 34.34 -11.29 -18.41
C GLU A 52 33.60 -11.85 -17.20
N PHE A 53 32.98 -11.01 -16.39
CA PHE A 53 32.21 -11.43 -15.20
C PHE A 53 31.01 -12.30 -15.57
N LYS A 54 30.23 -11.89 -16.60
CA LYS A 54 29.10 -12.69 -17.10
C LYS A 54 29.57 -14.09 -17.57
N LYS A 55 30.73 -14.18 -18.18
CA LYS A 55 31.35 -15.46 -18.59
C LYS A 55 31.76 -16.31 -17.38
N ARG A 56 32.44 -15.73 -16.38
CA ARG A 56 32.85 -16.43 -15.15
C ARG A 56 31.66 -16.94 -14.37
N LEU A 57 30.56 -16.18 -14.29
CA LEU A 57 29.29 -16.65 -13.73
C LEU A 57 28.74 -17.86 -14.48
N SER A 58 28.78 -17.86 -15.82
CA SER A 58 28.33 -19.00 -16.63
C SER A 58 29.24 -20.24 -16.46
N GLU A 59 30.47 -20.06 -16.04
CA GLU A 59 31.47 -21.11 -15.74
C GLU A 59 31.37 -21.64 -14.29
N GLY A 60 30.45 -21.04 -13.45
CA GLY A 60 30.12 -21.54 -12.11
C GLY A 60 30.69 -20.75 -10.94
N GLU A 61 31.35 -19.60 -11.18
CA GLU A 61 31.67 -18.68 -10.08
C GLU A 61 30.40 -18.05 -9.51
N THR A 62 30.43 -17.63 -8.24
CA THR A 62 29.30 -16.97 -7.57
C THR A 62 29.45 -15.45 -7.62
N LEU A 63 28.34 -14.73 -7.37
CA LEU A 63 28.37 -13.27 -7.21
C LEU A 63 29.31 -12.86 -6.05
N ASP A 64 29.37 -13.64 -4.97
CA ASP A 64 30.23 -13.37 -3.83
C ASP A 64 31.72 -13.51 -4.18
N ASP A 65 32.10 -14.42 -5.08
CA ASP A 65 33.45 -14.55 -5.57
C ASP A 65 33.87 -13.35 -6.42
N LEU A 66 32.94 -12.84 -7.24
CA LEU A 66 33.16 -11.69 -8.13
C LEU A 66 33.10 -10.34 -7.41
N LEU A 67 32.42 -10.26 -6.26
CA LEU A 67 32.12 -9.02 -5.55
C LEU A 67 33.33 -8.10 -5.40
N PRO A 68 34.51 -8.55 -4.93
CA PRO A 68 35.63 -7.65 -4.71
C PRO A 68 36.13 -6.95 -5.98
N GLU A 69 36.24 -7.71 -7.06
CA GLU A 69 36.70 -7.18 -8.34
C GLU A 69 35.61 -6.31 -9.01
N ALA A 70 34.38 -6.76 -8.98
CA ALA A 70 33.23 -6.01 -9.54
C ALA A 70 33.05 -4.65 -8.85
N TYR A 71 33.14 -4.58 -7.51
CA TYR A 71 33.07 -3.31 -6.78
C TYR A 71 34.21 -2.38 -7.08
N ALA A 72 35.43 -2.90 -7.29
CA ALA A 72 36.59 -2.10 -7.73
C ALA A 72 36.34 -1.51 -9.13
N VAL A 73 35.75 -2.25 -10.06
CA VAL A 73 35.37 -1.79 -11.40
C VAL A 73 34.34 -0.67 -11.31
N VAL A 74 33.27 -0.82 -10.50
CA VAL A 74 32.24 0.24 -10.32
C VAL A 74 32.83 1.49 -9.67
N ARG A 75 33.71 1.32 -8.67
CA ARG A 75 34.41 2.43 -8.00
C ARG A 75 35.22 3.26 -8.98
N GLU A 76 36.00 2.61 -9.84
CA GLU A 76 36.81 3.28 -10.87
C GLU A 76 35.92 3.92 -11.95
N ALA A 77 34.84 3.25 -12.37
CA ALA A 77 33.88 3.81 -13.32
C ALA A 77 33.20 5.07 -12.76
N GLY A 78 32.80 5.05 -11.46
CA GLY A 78 32.22 6.21 -10.79
C GLY A 78 33.16 7.41 -10.76
N LYS A 79 34.46 7.14 -10.50
CA LYS A 79 35.51 8.17 -10.56
C LYS A 79 35.67 8.78 -11.96
N ARG A 80 35.70 7.95 -13.00
CA ARG A 80 35.87 8.42 -14.39
C ARG A 80 34.65 9.18 -14.94
N VAL A 81 33.46 8.63 -14.68
CA VAL A 81 32.21 9.15 -15.30
C VAL A 81 31.64 10.33 -14.54
N LEU A 82 31.62 10.26 -13.21
CA LEU A 82 31.00 11.27 -12.33
C LEU A 82 31.98 12.08 -11.50
N GLY A 83 33.28 11.75 -11.53
CA GLY A 83 34.28 12.35 -10.63
C GLY A 83 34.09 11.92 -9.17
N MET A 84 33.31 10.88 -8.88
CA MET A 84 32.97 10.41 -7.55
C MET A 84 33.55 9.02 -7.30
N GLU A 85 34.44 8.94 -6.35
CA GLU A 85 35.04 7.70 -5.89
C GLU A 85 34.38 7.28 -4.59
N HIS A 86 33.97 5.98 -4.49
CA HIS A 86 33.32 5.45 -3.30
C HIS A 86 34.27 5.44 -2.09
N PHE A 87 33.77 5.91 -0.94
CA PHE A 87 34.48 5.84 0.33
C PHE A 87 34.42 4.42 0.92
N GLU A 88 35.30 4.11 1.85
CA GLU A 88 35.32 2.82 2.56
C GLU A 88 33.96 2.48 3.19
N VAL A 89 33.32 3.47 3.86
CA VAL A 89 32.00 3.30 4.47
C VAL A 89 30.90 3.01 3.42
N GLN A 90 31.06 3.49 2.21
CA GLN A 90 30.14 3.22 1.10
C GLN A 90 30.34 1.81 0.52
N LEU A 91 31.57 1.29 0.49
CA LEU A 91 31.84 -0.12 0.14
C LEU A 91 31.19 -1.06 1.14
N ILE A 92 31.28 -0.75 2.45
CA ILE A 92 30.58 -1.51 3.51
C ILE A 92 29.07 -1.51 3.24
N GLY A 93 28.46 -0.33 2.95
CA GLY A 93 27.05 -0.19 2.62
C GLY A 93 26.62 -1.05 1.44
N GLY A 94 27.40 -1.04 0.36
CA GLY A 94 27.15 -1.86 -0.82
C GLY A 94 27.18 -3.36 -0.54
N ILE A 95 28.13 -3.83 0.31
CA ILE A 95 28.20 -5.23 0.72
C ILE A 95 26.98 -5.65 1.53
N ILE A 96 26.55 -4.82 2.49
CA ILE A 96 25.35 -5.08 3.32
C ILE A 96 24.11 -5.17 2.44
N LEU A 97 23.94 -4.27 1.47
CA LEU A 97 22.83 -4.31 0.52
C LEU A 97 22.84 -5.58 -0.33
N HIS A 98 24.02 -6.00 -0.81
CA HIS A 98 24.16 -7.25 -1.57
C HIS A 98 23.78 -8.48 -0.73
N GLN A 99 24.06 -8.45 0.58
CA GLN A 99 23.68 -9.52 1.51
C GLN A 99 22.17 -9.58 1.82
N GLY A 100 21.36 -8.70 1.24
CA GLY A 100 19.91 -8.65 1.51
C GLY A 100 19.55 -8.06 2.88
N ARG A 101 20.34 -7.14 3.38
CA ARG A 101 20.21 -6.51 4.70
C ARG A 101 19.97 -5.01 4.56
N ILE A 102 19.72 -4.33 5.68
CA ILE A 102 19.52 -2.88 5.72
C ILE A 102 20.80 -2.16 6.12
N ALA A 103 21.28 -1.31 5.22
CA ALA A 103 22.41 -0.40 5.46
C ALA A 103 21.88 0.92 6.07
N GLU A 104 22.00 1.11 7.40
CA GLU A 104 21.72 2.40 7.99
C GLU A 104 22.90 3.34 7.81
N MET A 105 22.81 4.22 6.83
CA MET A 105 23.77 5.28 6.54
C MET A 105 23.15 6.64 6.78
N LYS A 106 23.77 7.48 7.59
CA LYS A 106 23.24 8.80 7.91
C LYS A 106 22.98 9.61 6.63
N THR A 107 22.04 10.54 6.70
CA THR A 107 21.69 11.38 5.55
C THR A 107 22.92 12.18 5.10
N GLY A 108 23.15 12.27 3.79
CA GLY A 108 24.33 12.93 3.21
C GLY A 108 25.58 12.07 3.07
N GLU A 109 25.51 10.76 3.40
CA GLU A 109 26.62 9.80 3.19
C GLU A 109 26.67 9.20 1.78
N GLY A 110 25.83 9.67 0.85
CA GLY A 110 25.86 9.28 -0.55
C GLY A 110 25.24 7.91 -0.83
N LYS A 111 24.13 7.57 -0.18
CA LYS A 111 23.40 6.29 -0.38
C LYS A 111 23.10 5.99 -1.85
N THR A 112 22.72 7.01 -2.63
CA THR A 112 22.45 6.87 -4.08
C THR A 112 23.66 6.33 -4.84
N LEU A 113 24.88 6.75 -4.50
CA LEU A 113 26.10 6.21 -5.09
C LEU A 113 26.38 4.78 -4.62
N VAL A 114 26.09 4.47 -3.33
CA VAL A 114 26.26 3.12 -2.76
C VAL A 114 25.44 2.09 -3.51
N SER A 115 24.20 2.42 -3.90
CA SER A 115 23.32 1.49 -4.61
C SER A 115 23.88 1.00 -5.94
N THR A 116 24.81 1.75 -6.57
CA THR A 116 25.43 1.35 -7.84
C THR A 116 26.28 0.07 -7.71
N LEU A 117 26.88 -0.15 -6.55
CA LEU A 117 27.73 -1.33 -6.29
C LEU A 117 26.94 -2.64 -6.36
N PRO A 118 25.93 -2.87 -5.50
CA PRO A 118 25.14 -4.10 -5.54
C PRO A 118 24.25 -4.17 -6.79
N ALA A 119 23.81 -3.04 -7.35
CA ALA A 119 23.02 -3.04 -8.59
C ALA A 119 23.82 -3.62 -9.75
N TYR A 120 25.06 -3.14 -9.97
CA TYR A 120 25.94 -3.67 -11.00
C TYR A 120 26.19 -5.17 -10.82
N LEU A 121 26.61 -5.59 -9.62
CA LEU A 121 26.94 -6.97 -9.33
C LEU A 121 25.77 -7.93 -9.59
N ASN A 122 24.58 -7.60 -9.10
CA ASN A 122 23.42 -8.48 -9.27
C ASN A 122 22.82 -8.41 -10.68
N ALA A 123 23.03 -7.32 -11.43
CA ALA A 123 22.62 -7.21 -12.83
C ALA A 123 23.40 -8.14 -13.76
N LEU A 124 24.60 -8.61 -13.35
CA LEU A 124 25.40 -9.56 -14.13
C LEU A 124 24.69 -10.90 -14.38
N GLU A 125 23.75 -11.29 -13.53
CA GLU A 125 22.93 -12.51 -13.73
C GLU A 125 21.93 -12.38 -14.89
N GLY A 126 21.63 -11.16 -15.35
CA GLY A 126 20.67 -10.92 -16.44
C GLY A 126 19.19 -11.10 -16.03
N LYS A 127 18.91 -11.28 -14.75
CA LYS A 127 17.54 -11.47 -14.22
C LYS A 127 16.81 -10.15 -13.90
N GLY A 128 17.48 -9.02 -13.97
CA GLY A 128 16.98 -7.69 -13.65
C GLY A 128 17.14 -7.29 -12.19
N VAL A 129 17.44 -6.01 -12.00
CA VAL A 129 17.56 -5.37 -10.69
C VAL A 129 16.65 -4.17 -10.64
N HIS A 130 15.82 -4.06 -9.59
CA HIS A 130 14.95 -2.92 -9.37
C HIS A 130 15.52 -2.01 -8.29
N ILE A 131 15.70 -0.73 -8.59
CA ILE A 131 16.05 0.30 -7.60
C ILE A 131 14.78 1.09 -7.30
N VAL A 132 14.26 0.88 -6.08
CA VAL A 132 12.97 1.37 -5.66
C VAL A 132 13.13 2.67 -4.88
N THR A 133 12.41 3.71 -5.30
CA THR A 133 12.40 5.03 -4.66
C THR A 133 10.98 5.43 -4.24
N VAL A 134 10.85 6.56 -3.54
CA VAL A 134 9.55 7.02 -2.99
C VAL A 134 8.75 7.93 -3.95
N ASN A 135 9.36 8.44 -5.02
CA ASN A 135 8.67 9.29 -5.99
C ASN A 135 9.36 9.31 -7.37
N ASP A 136 8.61 9.73 -8.40
CA ASP A 136 9.04 9.79 -9.80
C ASP A 136 10.24 10.71 -10.03
N TYR A 137 10.30 11.84 -9.29
CA TYR A 137 11.43 12.76 -9.41
C TYR A 137 12.76 12.08 -9.05
N LEU A 138 12.80 11.34 -7.94
CA LEU A 138 13.99 10.59 -7.51
C LEU A 138 14.32 9.47 -8.49
N ALA A 139 13.32 8.69 -8.93
CA ALA A 139 13.51 7.62 -9.90
C ALA A 139 14.17 8.15 -11.18
N LYS A 140 13.66 9.25 -11.72
CA LYS A 140 14.20 9.89 -12.92
C LYS A 140 15.60 10.50 -12.70
N ARG A 141 15.77 11.29 -11.65
CA ARG A 141 17.06 11.92 -11.32
C ARG A 141 18.16 10.88 -11.16
N ASP A 142 17.88 9.84 -10.37
CA ASP A 142 18.89 8.84 -10.01
C ASP A 142 19.21 7.92 -11.18
N SER A 143 18.24 7.60 -12.06
CA SER A 143 18.48 6.86 -13.30
C SER A 143 19.37 7.68 -14.26
N GLU A 144 19.11 8.96 -14.45
CA GLU A 144 19.90 9.84 -15.34
C GLU A 144 21.31 10.13 -14.78
N TRP A 145 21.47 10.13 -13.47
CA TRP A 145 22.74 10.44 -12.81
C TRP A 145 23.59 9.19 -12.59
N MET A 146 23.10 8.19 -11.86
CA MET A 146 23.83 6.95 -11.56
C MET A 146 23.84 5.98 -12.75
N GLY A 147 22.81 6.05 -13.60
CA GLY A 147 22.72 5.24 -14.82
C GLY A 147 23.95 5.37 -15.72
N LYS A 148 24.57 6.54 -15.76
CA LYS A 148 25.81 6.77 -16.52
C LYS A 148 26.96 5.82 -16.17
N ILE A 149 27.06 5.38 -14.90
CA ILE A 149 28.06 4.41 -14.46
C ILE A 149 27.75 3.03 -15.08
N HIS A 150 26.48 2.62 -15.01
CA HIS A 150 26.04 1.33 -15.52
C HIS A 150 26.14 1.25 -17.05
N GLU A 151 25.69 2.29 -17.73
CA GLU A 151 25.80 2.41 -19.19
C GLU A 151 27.27 2.44 -19.67
N PHE A 152 28.13 3.15 -18.93
CA PHE A 152 29.57 3.14 -19.21
C PHE A 152 30.15 1.72 -19.10
N LEU A 153 29.68 0.92 -18.16
CA LEU A 153 30.08 -0.48 -17.97
C LEU A 153 29.34 -1.47 -18.89
N GLY A 154 28.48 -0.98 -19.80
CA GLY A 154 27.80 -1.78 -20.81
C GLY A 154 26.51 -2.48 -20.34
N LEU A 155 25.90 -2.03 -19.25
CA LEU A 155 24.57 -2.44 -18.80
C LEU A 155 23.50 -1.46 -19.30
N THR A 156 22.29 -1.96 -19.47
CA THR A 156 21.11 -1.16 -19.84
C THR A 156 20.39 -0.65 -18.60
N VAL A 157 19.92 0.60 -18.67
CA VAL A 157 19.20 1.26 -17.59
C VAL A 157 17.85 1.75 -18.07
N GLY A 158 16.79 1.40 -17.34
CA GLY A 158 15.43 1.85 -17.57
C GLY A 158 14.89 2.65 -16.38
N VAL A 159 13.85 3.43 -16.63
CA VAL A 159 13.07 4.10 -15.58
C VAL A 159 11.59 3.91 -15.87
N VAL A 160 10.82 3.61 -14.84
CA VAL A 160 9.36 3.53 -14.92
C VAL A 160 8.75 4.66 -14.11
N LEU A 161 7.93 5.48 -14.78
CA LEU A 161 7.22 6.62 -14.21
C LEU A 161 5.71 6.42 -14.33
N ASN A 162 4.95 7.17 -13.55
CA ASN A 162 3.49 7.01 -13.44
C ASN A 162 2.75 7.14 -14.78
N ASP A 163 3.13 8.08 -15.64
CA ASP A 163 2.44 8.42 -16.89
C ASP A 163 2.94 7.66 -18.14
N MET A 164 3.80 6.64 -17.95
CA MET A 164 4.32 5.84 -19.06
C MET A 164 3.31 4.83 -19.57
N GLU A 165 3.25 4.70 -20.91
CA GLU A 165 2.45 3.70 -21.59
C GLU A 165 3.07 2.29 -21.47
N LYS A 166 2.23 1.26 -21.66
CA LYS A 166 2.61 -0.16 -21.50
C LYS A 166 3.86 -0.60 -22.27
N PRO A 167 4.03 -0.27 -23.57
CA PRO A 167 5.24 -0.65 -24.33
C PRO A 167 6.52 -0.05 -23.75
N GLU A 168 6.45 1.20 -23.29
CA GLU A 168 7.59 1.90 -22.67
C GLU A 168 7.98 1.25 -21.33
N ARG A 169 6.97 0.82 -20.55
CA ARG A 169 7.19 0.07 -19.29
C ARG A 169 7.86 -1.28 -19.58
N GLN A 170 7.40 -2.00 -20.60
CA GLN A 170 8.01 -3.27 -21.02
C GLN A 170 9.49 -3.09 -21.40
N GLU A 171 9.82 -2.06 -22.14
CA GLU A 171 11.20 -1.74 -22.51
C GLU A 171 12.04 -1.44 -21.26
N ALA A 172 11.52 -0.63 -20.34
CA ALA A 172 12.22 -0.26 -19.11
C ALA A 172 12.46 -1.47 -18.19
N TYR A 173 11.48 -2.36 -18.01
CA TYR A 173 11.66 -3.58 -17.21
C TYR A 173 12.59 -4.62 -17.87
N ASN A 174 12.76 -4.56 -19.18
CA ASN A 174 13.69 -5.43 -19.88
C ASN A 174 15.16 -4.96 -19.79
N CYS A 175 15.42 -3.78 -19.24
CA CYS A 175 16.77 -3.33 -18.94
C CYS A 175 17.42 -4.15 -17.82
N ASP A 176 18.76 -4.15 -17.74
CA ASP A 176 19.50 -4.85 -16.66
C ASP A 176 19.19 -4.24 -15.30
N ILE A 177 18.97 -2.92 -15.23
CA ILE A 177 18.66 -2.16 -14.01
C ILE A 177 17.48 -1.22 -14.32
N THR A 178 16.44 -1.27 -13.46
CA THR A 178 15.25 -0.43 -13.62
C THR A 178 15.03 0.40 -12.35
N TYR A 179 14.96 1.73 -12.52
CA TYR A 179 14.56 2.66 -11.46
C TYR A 179 13.05 2.85 -11.48
N ILE A 180 12.42 2.79 -10.31
CA ILE A 180 10.95 2.82 -10.23
C ILE A 180 10.47 3.26 -8.85
N THR A 181 9.25 3.78 -8.75
CA THR A 181 8.63 4.04 -7.45
C THR A 181 8.02 2.76 -6.86
N ASN A 182 7.96 2.71 -5.53
CA ASN A 182 7.35 1.58 -4.80
C ASN A 182 5.89 1.34 -5.20
N ASN A 183 5.12 2.41 -5.44
CA ASN A 183 3.72 2.34 -5.84
C ASN A 183 3.57 1.75 -7.25
N GLU A 184 4.26 2.31 -8.25
CA GLU A 184 4.17 1.82 -9.62
C GLU A 184 4.63 0.37 -9.77
N LEU A 185 5.70 0.01 -9.05
CA LEU A 185 6.22 -1.35 -9.03
C LEU A 185 5.17 -2.37 -8.53
N GLY A 186 4.48 -2.04 -7.44
CA GLY A 186 3.43 -2.90 -6.91
C GLY A 186 2.14 -2.88 -7.75
N PHE A 187 1.77 -1.72 -8.33
CA PHE A 187 0.63 -1.66 -9.25
C PHE A 187 0.89 -2.41 -10.56
N ASP A 188 2.11 -2.37 -11.10
CA ASP A 188 2.45 -3.15 -12.28
C ASP A 188 2.40 -4.64 -12.00
N TYR A 189 2.81 -5.09 -10.79
CA TYR A 189 2.61 -6.48 -10.37
C TYR A 189 1.13 -6.87 -10.35
N LEU A 190 0.25 -6.03 -9.80
CA LEU A 190 -1.18 -6.30 -9.79
C LEU A 190 -1.76 -6.29 -11.22
N ARG A 191 -1.39 -5.31 -12.06
CA ARG A 191 -1.83 -5.21 -13.46
C ARG A 191 -1.41 -6.46 -14.26
N ASP A 192 -0.17 -6.94 -14.09
CA ASP A 192 0.33 -8.14 -14.76
C ASP A 192 -0.46 -9.40 -14.39
N ASN A 193 -0.98 -9.46 -13.14
CA ASN A 193 -1.85 -10.54 -12.72
C ASN A 193 -3.32 -10.38 -13.16
N MET A 194 -3.66 -9.30 -13.87
CA MET A 194 -4.99 -9.05 -14.43
C MET A 194 -5.01 -9.12 -15.97
N VAL A 195 -3.84 -9.17 -16.65
CA VAL A 195 -3.78 -9.23 -18.11
C VAL A 195 -4.39 -10.53 -18.64
N VAL A 196 -4.95 -10.47 -19.84
CA VAL A 196 -5.56 -11.64 -20.51
C VAL A 196 -4.64 -12.33 -21.52
N TYR A 197 -3.49 -11.72 -21.83
CA TYR A 197 -2.43 -12.30 -22.68
C TYR A 197 -1.06 -12.12 -22.03
N GLU A 198 -0.22 -13.14 -22.05
CA GLU A 198 1.14 -13.10 -21.47
C GLU A 198 2.01 -11.98 -22.08
N LYS A 199 1.88 -11.73 -23.38
CA LYS A 199 2.59 -10.63 -24.08
C LYS A 199 2.27 -9.23 -23.52
N ASP A 200 1.19 -9.13 -22.75
CA ASP A 200 0.73 -7.88 -22.18
C ASP A 200 1.32 -7.62 -20.77
N MET A 201 2.03 -8.57 -20.20
CA MET A 201 2.78 -8.39 -18.96
C MET A 201 3.96 -7.45 -19.18
N VAL A 202 4.25 -6.63 -18.18
CA VAL A 202 5.37 -5.67 -18.23
C VAL A 202 6.58 -6.13 -17.44
N GLN A 203 6.39 -6.85 -16.33
CA GLN A 203 7.46 -7.33 -15.46
C GLN A 203 8.01 -8.69 -15.92
N ARG A 204 9.32 -8.91 -15.73
CA ARG A 204 10.00 -10.19 -16.03
C ARG A 204 10.04 -11.15 -14.84
N GLY A 205 10.11 -10.62 -13.63
CA GLY A 205 10.28 -11.37 -12.40
C GLY A 205 10.81 -10.48 -11.27
N LEU A 206 10.81 -11.00 -10.06
CA LEU A 206 11.17 -10.28 -8.85
C LEU A 206 12.46 -10.90 -8.25
N ASN A 207 13.62 -10.67 -8.93
CA ASN A 207 14.88 -11.24 -8.52
C ASN A 207 15.53 -10.45 -7.38
N PHE A 208 16.00 -9.24 -7.62
CA PHE A 208 16.67 -8.41 -6.64
C PHE A 208 16.14 -6.98 -6.64
N CYS A 209 15.82 -6.45 -5.45
CA CYS A 209 15.53 -5.02 -5.31
C CYS A 209 16.40 -4.35 -4.26
N ILE A 210 16.72 -3.09 -4.52
CA ILE A 210 17.36 -2.17 -3.59
C ILE A 210 16.32 -1.10 -3.26
N ILE A 211 15.90 -1.02 -1.99
CA ILE A 211 14.86 -0.09 -1.54
C ILE A 211 15.54 1.12 -0.90
N ASP A 212 15.49 2.26 -1.60
CA ASP A 212 15.94 3.54 -1.02
C ASP A 212 14.88 4.09 -0.08
N GLU A 213 15.33 4.72 1.02
CA GLU A 213 14.45 5.17 2.10
C GLU A 213 13.52 4.04 2.59
N VAL A 214 14.11 2.87 2.85
CA VAL A 214 13.40 1.61 3.17
C VAL A 214 12.42 1.74 4.33
N ASP A 215 12.70 2.59 5.29
CA ASP A 215 11.81 2.90 6.41
C ASP A 215 10.54 3.66 5.98
N SER A 216 10.59 4.48 4.92
CA SER A 216 9.39 5.08 4.34
C SER A 216 8.54 4.04 3.63
N VAL A 217 9.18 3.27 2.77
CA VAL A 217 8.48 2.29 1.92
C VAL A 217 7.87 1.16 2.75
N LEU A 218 8.65 0.57 3.66
CA LEU A 218 8.25 -0.66 4.37
C LEU A 218 7.59 -0.41 5.74
N ILE A 219 7.65 0.80 6.28
CA ILE A 219 7.02 1.13 7.56
C ILE A 219 5.91 2.18 7.39
N ASP A 220 6.22 3.37 6.83
CA ASP A 220 5.23 4.45 6.74
C ASP A 220 4.13 4.17 5.73
N GLU A 221 4.51 3.81 4.51
CA GLU A 221 3.56 3.54 3.43
C GLU A 221 2.91 2.16 3.52
N ALA A 222 3.52 1.24 4.27
CA ALA A 222 3.02 -0.12 4.48
C ALA A 222 1.81 -0.22 5.44
N ARG A 223 1.23 0.90 5.85
CA ARG A 223 0.00 0.96 6.66
C ARG A 223 -1.26 0.63 5.85
N THR A 224 -1.22 0.84 4.53
CA THR A 224 -2.33 0.60 3.62
C THR A 224 -1.88 -0.27 2.45
N PRO A 225 -2.68 -1.27 2.03
CA PRO A 225 -2.35 -2.07 0.86
C PRO A 225 -2.42 -1.24 -0.43
N LEU A 226 -1.85 -1.77 -1.49
CA LEU A 226 -2.08 -1.31 -2.86
C LEU A 226 -3.39 -1.90 -3.35
N ILE A 227 -4.29 -1.08 -3.88
CA ILE A 227 -5.62 -1.50 -4.32
C ILE A 227 -5.88 -0.96 -5.72
N ILE A 228 -6.26 -1.85 -6.63
CA ILE A 228 -6.83 -1.51 -7.94
C ILE A 228 -8.35 -1.64 -7.85
N SER A 229 -9.07 -0.58 -8.18
CA SER A 229 -10.52 -0.51 -8.10
C SER A 229 -11.17 -0.49 -9.48
N GLY A 230 -12.34 -1.09 -9.59
CA GLY A 230 -13.21 -1.06 -10.76
C GLY A 230 -14.65 -0.75 -10.40
N GLN A 231 -15.52 -0.73 -11.40
CA GLN A 231 -16.96 -0.57 -11.16
C GLN A 231 -17.59 -1.92 -10.85
N SER A 232 -18.36 -1.98 -9.78
CA SER A 232 -19.17 -3.15 -9.45
C SER A 232 -20.36 -3.30 -10.40
N ASP A 233 -20.69 -4.54 -10.75
CA ASP A 233 -21.94 -4.88 -11.49
C ASP A 233 -23.13 -5.03 -10.54
N LYS A 234 -22.94 -4.87 -9.20
CA LYS A 234 -24.00 -4.99 -8.21
C LYS A 234 -25.09 -3.95 -8.39
N SER A 235 -26.32 -4.31 -8.03
CA SER A 235 -27.50 -3.45 -8.20
C SER A 235 -27.50 -2.29 -7.21
N THR A 236 -27.58 -1.07 -7.69
CA THR A 236 -27.77 0.14 -6.86
C THR A 236 -29.11 0.20 -6.14
N LYS A 237 -30.07 -0.62 -6.55
CA LYS A 237 -31.43 -0.67 -5.95
C LYS A 237 -31.44 -1.15 -4.50
N LEU A 238 -30.47 -1.97 -4.10
CA LEU A 238 -30.38 -2.46 -2.72
C LEU A 238 -30.17 -1.31 -1.74
N TYR A 239 -29.33 -0.32 -2.09
CA TYR A 239 -29.11 0.89 -1.27
C TYR A 239 -30.39 1.70 -1.07
N GLU A 240 -31.20 1.87 -2.12
CA GLU A 240 -32.50 2.56 -2.05
C GLU A 240 -33.48 1.80 -1.15
N MET A 241 -33.54 0.45 -1.25
CA MET A 241 -34.39 -0.39 -0.41
C MET A 241 -33.96 -0.34 1.06
N CYS A 242 -32.65 -0.38 1.32
CA CYS A 242 -32.11 -0.28 2.67
C CYS A 242 -32.36 1.11 3.30
N ASP A 243 -32.32 2.19 2.52
CA ASP A 243 -32.68 3.52 3.00
C ASP A 243 -34.16 3.60 3.39
N VAL A 244 -35.06 3.05 2.56
CA VAL A 244 -36.49 2.97 2.88
C VAL A 244 -36.71 2.21 4.18
N LEU A 245 -36.02 1.10 4.39
CA LEU A 245 -36.10 0.34 5.65
C LEU A 245 -35.55 1.13 6.84
N ALA A 246 -34.35 1.73 6.69
CA ALA A 246 -33.70 2.53 7.73
C ALA A 246 -34.60 3.66 8.25
N ASN A 247 -35.32 4.32 7.35
CA ASN A 247 -36.31 5.37 7.70
C ASN A 247 -37.55 4.85 8.44
N GLN A 248 -37.83 3.53 8.40
CA GLN A 248 -38.95 2.90 9.11
C GLN A 248 -38.52 2.31 10.46
N MET A 249 -37.22 2.21 10.71
CA MET A 249 -36.66 1.65 11.94
C MET A 249 -36.62 2.70 13.06
N LYS A 250 -36.76 2.25 14.30
CA LYS A 250 -36.74 3.11 15.49
C LYS A 250 -35.39 3.01 16.18
N ARG A 251 -34.78 4.17 16.42
CA ARG A 251 -33.57 4.26 17.26
C ARG A 251 -33.91 3.92 18.69
N GLY A 252 -33.13 3.05 19.31
CA GLY A 252 -33.17 2.78 20.77
C GLY A 252 -32.45 3.88 21.56
N ASP A 253 -32.59 3.82 22.88
CA ASP A 253 -31.92 4.74 23.77
C ASP A 253 -30.41 4.41 23.81
N ASP A 254 -29.58 5.45 24.04
CA ASP A 254 -28.15 5.28 24.20
C ASP A 254 -27.87 4.42 25.47
N LEU A 255 -27.17 3.29 25.29
CA LEU A 255 -26.79 2.44 26.42
C LEU A 255 -25.74 3.17 27.28
N PRO A 256 -25.93 3.20 28.62
CA PRO A 256 -24.92 3.75 29.51
C PRO A 256 -23.60 2.98 29.38
N GLU A 257 -22.45 3.66 29.59
CA GLU A 257 -21.12 3.03 29.52
C GLU A 257 -21.06 1.80 30.44
N TYR A 258 -20.83 0.62 29.81
CA TYR A 258 -20.74 -0.64 30.53
C TYR A 258 -19.48 -0.66 31.39
N SER A 259 -19.63 -0.60 32.70
CA SER A 259 -18.48 -0.68 33.60
C SER A 259 -17.99 -2.13 33.73
N LYS A 260 -16.69 -2.31 33.98
CA LYS A 260 -16.14 -3.66 34.26
C LYS A 260 -16.84 -4.34 35.45
N ILE A 261 -17.50 -3.57 36.31
CA ILE A 261 -18.25 -4.04 37.47
C ILE A 261 -19.59 -4.63 37.05
N ASP A 262 -20.28 -4.01 36.08
CA ASP A 262 -21.55 -4.48 35.55
C ASP A 262 -21.39 -5.82 34.83
N ALA A 263 -20.28 -5.98 34.05
CA ALA A 263 -19.92 -7.26 33.45
C ALA A 263 -19.67 -8.39 34.46
N ILE A 264 -19.07 -8.08 35.62
CA ILE A 264 -18.79 -9.05 36.66
C ILE A 264 -20.08 -9.39 37.42
N MET A 265 -21.04 -8.45 37.52
CA MET A 265 -22.33 -8.64 38.19
C MET A 265 -23.39 -9.32 37.31
N GLY A 266 -23.10 -9.58 36.04
CA GLY A 266 -24.05 -10.22 35.11
C GLY A 266 -25.30 -9.39 34.85
N ILE A 267 -25.21 -8.05 34.90
CA ILE A 267 -26.33 -7.15 34.60
C ILE A 267 -26.53 -7.14 33.11
N GLU A 268 -27.59 -7.78 32.60
CA GLU A 268 -27.99 -7.68 31.20
C GLU A 268 -28.64 -6.30 30.99
N GLN A 269 -28.15 -5.57 30.00
CA GLN A 269 -28.78 -4.33 29.55
C GLN A 269 -29.99 -4.67 28.67
N GLU A 270 -31.18 -4.18 29.03
CA GLU A 270 -32.35 -4.26 28.16
C GLU A 270 -32.15 -3.34 26.97
N GLU A 271 -31.95 -3.93 25.80
CA GLU A 271 -31.94 -3.20 24.50
C GLU A 271 -33.39 -2.83 24.13
N ASN A 272 -33.62 -1.58 23.77
CA ASN A 272 -34.91 -1.12 23.23
C ASN A 272 -34.72 -0.53 21.82
N GLY A 273 -35.80 -0.49 21.02
CA GLY A 273 -35.77 -0.04 19.63
C GLY A 273 -35.24 -1.09 18.67
N ASP A 274 -35.07 -0.72 17.39
CA ASP A 274 -34.63 -1.61 16.33
C ASP A 274 -33.09 -1.56 16.15
N PHE A 275 -32.45 -0.45 16.54
CA PHE A 275 -30.99 -0.27 16.46
C PHE A 275 -30.48 0.74 17.49
N ILE A 276 -29.20 0.62 17.84
CA ILE A 276 -28.49 1.49 18.78
C ILE A 276 -27.39 2.23 18.03
N VAL A 277 -27.19 3.52 18.37
CA VAL A 277 -26.14 4.38 17.76
C VAL A 277 -25.12 4.74 18.84
N ASN A 278 -23.86 4.40 18.63
CA ASN A 278 -22.74 4.90 19.41
C ASN A 278 -22.08 6.06 18.64
N GLU A 279 -22.39 7.29 19.01
CA GLU A 279 -21.86 8.49 18.33
C GLU A 279 -20.36 8.68 18.56
N LYS A 280 -19.85 8.24 19.71
CA LYS A 280 -18.43 8.35 20.08
C LYS A 280 -17.53 7.48 19.19
N ASP A 281 -17.96 6.25 18.94
CA ASP A 281 -17.22 5.28 18.12
C ASP A 281 -17.70 5.27 16.65
N LYS A 282 -18.73 6.07 16.33
CA LYS A 282 -19.38 6.14 15.00
C LYS A 282 -19.88 4.78 14.48
N VAL A 283 -20.45 3.97 15.38
CA VAL A 283 -20.95 2.62 15.08
C VAL A 283 -22.46 2.56 15.28
N VAL A 284 -23.13 1.78 14.42
CA VAL A 284 -24.55 1.43 14.54
C VAL A 284 -24.68 -0.08 14.67
N SER A 285 -25.48 -0.55 15.63
CA SER A 285 -25.72 -1.97 15.88
C SER A 285 -27.21 -2.27 15.84
N LEU A 286 -27.59 -3.37 15.18
CA LEU A 286 -28.97 -3.87 15.18
C LEU A 286 -29.27 -4.58 16.49
N THR A 287 -30.46 -4.35 17.03
CA THR A 287 -31.00 -5.15 18.16
C THR A 287 -31.63 -6.43 17.64
N GLN A 288 -32.03 -7.35 18.54
CA GLN A 288 -32.75 -8.56 18.12
C GLN A 288 -34.06 -8.26 17.40
N ASP A 289 -34.79 -7.21 17.82
CA ASP A 289 -36.04 -6.80 17.15
C ASP A 289 -35.73 -6.14 15.79
N GLY A 290 -34.61 -5.41 15.68
CA GLY A 290 -34.13 -4.89 14.40
C GLY A 290 -33.78 -5.98 13.40
N VAL A 291 -33.09 -7.04 13.83
CA VAL A 291 -32.78 -8.20 13.01
C VAL A 291 -34.05 -8.84 12.44
N LYS A 292 -35.06 -9.15 13.30
CA LYS A 292 -36.33 -9.72 12.87
C LYS A 292 -37.07 -8.82 11.85
N LYS A 293 -36.95 -7.50 12.00
CA LYS A 293 -37.58 -6.53 11.11
C LYS A 293 -36.91 -6.50 9.74
N VAL A 294 -35.57 -6.62 9.71
CA VAL A 294 -34.80 -6.77 8.46
C VAL A 294 -35.17 -8.08 7.76
N GLU A 295 -35.17 -9.21 8.49
CA GLU A 295 -35.56 -10.52 7.97
C GLU A 295 -36.98 -10.51 7.37
N SER A 296 -37.93 -9.90 8.06
CA SER A 296 -39.30 -9.75 7.57
C SER A 296 -39.41 -8.87 6.33
N PHE A 297 -38.63 -7.77 6.24
CA PHE A 297 -38.68 -6.84 5.12
C PHE A 297 -38.09 -7.46 3.83
N PHE A 298 -36.98 -8.16 3.95
CA PHE A 298 -36.30 -8.80 2.82
C PHE A 298 -36.78 -10.25 2.54
N HIS A 299 -37.72 -10.78 3.36
CA HIS A 299 -38.22 -12.14 3.26
C HIS A 299 -37.14 -13.21 3.32
N ILE A 300 -36.22 -13.05 4.26
CA ILE A 300 -35.10 -13.99 4.51
C ILE A 300 -35.30 -14.67 5.86
N ASP A 301 -34.81 -15.91 6.01
CA ASP A 301 -35.01 -16.71 7.22
C ASP A 301 -34.01 -16.37 8.33
N ASN A 302 -32.76 -16.01 7.97
CA ASN A 302 -31.71 -15.70 8.92
C ASN A 302 -30.74 -14.67 8.33
N LEU A 303 -30.66 -13.49 8.96
CA LEU A 303 -29.75 -12.41 8.52
C LEU A 303 -28.27 -12.74 8.68
N ALA A 304 -27.94 -13.67 9.61
CA ALA A 304 -26.55 -14.05 9.87
C ALA A 304 -25.97 -15.06 8.88
N ASP A 305 -26.79 -15.59 7.97
CA ASP A 305 -26.31 -16.52 6.95
C ASP A 305 -25.36 -15.84 5.96
N PRO A 306 -24.29 -16.52 5.51
CA PRO A 306 -23.32 -15.96 4.58
C PRO A 306 -23.93 -15.36 3.30
N GLU A 307 -25.04 -15.93 2.81
CA GLU A 307 -25.76 -15.43 1.63
C GLU A 307 -26.43 -14.06 1.85
N ASN A 308 -26.68 -13.68 3.11
CA ASN A 308 -27.38 -12.45 3.51
C ASN A 308 -26.44 -11.34 4.01
N LEU A 309 -25.12 -11.56 4.04
CA LEU A 309 -24.13 -10.60 4.52
C LEU A 309 -24.21 -9.25 3.79
N GLU A 310 -24.48 -9.26 2.47
CA GLU A 310 -24.64 -8.04 1.69
C GLU A 310 -25.84 -7.21 2.17
N ILE A 311 -26.96 -7.86 2.48
CA ILE A 311 -28.16 -7.19 3.01
C ILE A 311 -27.85 -6.60 4.39
N GLN A 312 -27.24 -7.38 5.27
CA GLN A 312 -26.84 -6.93 6.60
C GLN A 312 -25.95 -5.70 6.53
N HIS A 313 -24.90 -5.75 5.69
CA HIS A 313 -23.96 -4.66 5.49
C HIS A 313 -24.66 -3.38 5.00
N ASN A 314 -25.46 -3.48 3.95
CA ASN A 314 -26.16 -2.33 3.38
C ASN A 314 -27.19 -1.71 4.32
N VAL A 315 -27.88 -2.52 5.15
CA VAL A 315 -28.78 -2.02 6.20
C VAL A 315 -28.01 -1.21 7.25
N ILE A 316 -26.87 -1.71 7.70
CA ILE A 316 -25.99 -1.00 8.67
C ILE A 316 -25.48 0.31 8.06
N LEU A 317 -25.09 0.31 6.78
CA LEU A 317 -24.66 1.52 6.07
C LEU A 317 -25.78 2.54 5.93
N ALA A 318 -27.01 2.11 5.59
CA ALA A 318 -28.17 2.99 5.51
C ALA A 318 -28.49 3.62 6.87
N LEU A 319 -28.47 2.84 7.95
CA LEU A 319 -28.65 3.35 9.31
C LEU A 319 -27.52 4.31 9.70
N ARG A 320 -26.27 4.01 9.36
CA ARG A 320 -25.11 4.89 9.60
C ARG A 320 -25.22 6.20 8.82
N ALA A 321 -25.58 6.13 7.54
CA ALA A 321 -25.78 7.30 6.70
C ALA A 321 -26.88 8.23 7.26
N ASN A 322 -28.00 7.65 7.73
CA ASN A 322 -29.12 8.42 8.26
C ASN A 322 -28.87 9.03 9.63
N ASN A 323 -28.10 8.36 10.51
CA ASN A 323 -27.96 8.76 11.92
C ASN A 323 -26.62 9.43 12.26
N LEU A 324 -25.54 9.15 11.52
CA LEU A 324 -24.18 9.60 11.84
C LEU A 324 -23.55 10.53 10.79
N MET A 325 -24.16 10.63 9.60
CA MET A 325 -23.64 11.48 8.52
C MET A 325 -24.59 12.68 8.32
N HIS A 326 -24.08 13.87 8.54
CA HIS A 326 -24.87 15.09 8.52
C HIS A 326 -24.54 15.97 7.32
N ARG A 327 -25.61 16.39 6.61
CA ARG A 327 -25.49 17.35 5.52
C ARG A 327 -24.93 18.67 6.03
N ASP A 328 -24.10 19.33 5.22
CA ASP A 328 -23.40 20.59 5.50
C ASP A 328 -22.35 20.52 6.65
N GLN A 329 -22.11 19.31 7.19
CA GLN A 329 -21.02 19.03 8.15
C GLN A 329 -20.04 17.98 7.57
N ASP A 330 -20.51 16.78 7.25
CA ASP A 330 -19.71 15.68 6.74
C ASP A 330 -19.69 15.69 5.20
N TYR A 331 -20.73 16.17 4.57
CA TYR A 331 -20.86 16.28 3.11
C TYR A 331 -21.80 17.42 2.70
N VAL A 332 -21.68 17.84 1.43
CA VAL A 332 -22.61 18.77 0.78
C VAL A 332 -23.17 18.14 -0.49
N VAL A 333 -24.43 18.52 -0.83
CA VAL A 333 -25.06 18.12 -2.10
C VAL A 333 -24.93 19.28 -3.08
N LYS A 334 -24.23 19.06 -4.19
CA LYS A 334 -24.03 20.07 -5.22
C LYS A 334 -24.14 19.46 -6.62
N ASP A 335 -24.94 20.08 -7.48
CA ASP A 335 -25.15 19.63 -8.86
C ASP A 335 -25.64 18.17 -9.00
N GLY A 336 -26.35 17.65 -7.98
CA GLY A 336 -26.83 16.26 -7.91
C GLY A 336 -25.74 15.26 -7.50
N GLU A 337 -24.63 15.72 -6.97
CA GLU A 337 -23.53 14.88 -6.47
C GLU A 337 -23.25 15.15 -5.00
N ILE A 338 -22.85 14.09 -4.27
CA ILE A 338 -22.34 14.17 -2.90
C ILE A 338 -20.86 14.55 -2.94
N LEU A 339 -20.48 15.60 -2.22
CA LEU A 339 -19.10 16.03 -2.07
C LEU A 339 -18.72 15.99 -0.58
N ILE A 340 -17.64 15.29 -0.25
CA ILE A 340 -17.16 15.16 1.12
C ILE A 340 -16.64 16.52 1.63
N VAL A 341 -16.93 16.82 2.88
CA VAL A 341 -16.35 17.94 3.62
C VAL A 341 -15.31 17.39 4.59
N ASP A 342 -14.10 17.91 4.53
CA ASP A 342 -13.05 17.54 5.49
C ASP A 342 -13.42 18.09 6.89
N SER A 343 -13.55 17.20 7.85
CA SER A 343 -13.94 17.52 9.22
C SER A 343 -12.94 18.44 9.96
N PHE A 344 -11.68 18.48 9.52
CA PHE A 344 -10.65 19.31 10.13
C PHE A 344 -10.53 20.71 9.50
N THR A 345 -10.70 20.80 8.19
CA THR A 345 -10.51 22.06 7.45
C THR A 345 -11.81 22.72 7.00
N GLY A 346 -12.94 22.01 7.05
CA GLY A 346 -14.22 22.46 6.52
C GLY A 346 -14.23 22.62 4.98
N ARG A 347 -13.21 22.11 4.28
CA ARG A 347 -13.08 22.25 2.82
C ARG A 347 -13.74 21.10 2.09
N ILE A 348 -14.39 21.42 0.98
CA ILE A 348 -14.93 20.40 0.06
C ILE A 348 -13.76 19.67 -0.60
N MET A 349 -13.81 18.34 -0.61
CA MET A 349 -12.83 17.46 -1.25
C MET A 349 -13.38 16.90 -2.57
N PRO A 350 -13.14 17.56 -3.72
CA PRO A 350 -13.64 17.08 -5.00
C PRO A 350 -12.96 15.76 -5.40
N GLY A 351 -13.76 14.81 -5.88
CA GLY A 351 -13.27 13.55 -6.40
C GLY A 351 -13.01 12.46 -5.36
N ARG A 352 -13.10 12.76 -4.05
CA ARG A 352 -13.08 11.76 -2.99
C ARG A 352 -14.47 11.20 -2.74
N ARG A 353 -14.54 9.92 -2.39
CA ARG A 353 -15.77 9.22 -2.01
C ARG A 353 -15.56 8.50 -0.68
N TYR A 354 -16.60 8.32 0.10
CA TYR A 354 -16.55 7.43 1.26
C TYR A 354 -16.41 5.98 0.77
N SER A 355 -15.63 5.17 1.47
CA SER A 355 -15.42 3.76 1.19
C SER A 355 -16.62 2.89 1.58
N ASP A 356 -16.55 1.62 1.20
CA ASP A 356 -17.39 0.53 1.69
C ASP A 356 -18.90 0.73 1.48
N GLY A 357 -19.31 1.39 0.41
CA GLY A 357 -20.71 1.64 0.11
C GLY A 357 -21.36 2.79 0.90
N LEU A 358 -20.66 3.42 1.85
CA LEU A 358 -21.22 4.53 2.64
C LEU A 358 -21.59 5.72 1.77
N HIS A 359 -20.81 6.01 0.72
CA HIS A 359 -21.11 7.09 -0.21
C HIS A 359 -22.43 6.85 -0.94
N GLN A 360 -22.67 5.63 -1.40
CA GLN A 360 -23.89 5.18 -2.05
C GLN A 360 -25.10 5.23 -1.09
N ALA A 361 -24.89 4.85 0.17
CA ALA A 361 -25.92 4.96 1.20
C ALA A 361 -26.29 6.44 1.45
N ILE A 362 -25.34 7.37 1.39
CA ILE A 362 -25.61 8.82 1.47
C ILE A 362 -26.29 9.31 0.19
N GLU A 363 -25.89 8.85 -1.00
CA GLU A 363 -26.55 9.15 -2.27
C GLU A 363 -28.03 8.70 -2.22
N ALA A 364 -28.32 7.50 -1.70
CA ALA A 364 -29.68 6.99 -1.51
C ALA A 364 -30.48 7.87 -0.50
N LYS A 365 -29.86 8.19 0.66
CA LYS A 365 -30.47 9.08 1.67
C LYS A 365 -30.85 10.44 1.11
N GLU A 366 -30.00 11.06 0.29
CA GLU A 366 -30.25 12.38 -0.30
C GLU A 366 -31.06 12.31 -1.60
N HIS A 367 -31.53 11.11 -1.99
CA HIS A 367 -32.31 10.85 -3.20
C HIS A 367 -31.64 11.40 -4.47
N VAL A 368 -30.34 11.38 -4.54
CA VAL A 368 -29.55 11.63 -5.76
C VAL A 368 -29.30 10.33 -6.49
N GLU A 369 -28.80 10.39 -7.74
CA GLU A 369 -28.48 9.19 -8.49
C GLU A 369 -27.41 8.36 -7.75
N VAL A 370 -27.76 7.15 -7.33
CA VAL A 370 -26.82 6.22 -6.68
C VAL A 370 -25.86 5.69 -7.73
N LYS A 371 -24.62 6.11 -7.65
CA LYS A 371 -23.55 5.65 -8.55
C LYS A 371 -23.10 4.27 -8.15
N ARG A 372 -22.62 3.49 -9.15
CA ARG A 372 -22.10 2.15 -8.89
C ARG A 372 -20.96 2.21 -7.88
N GLU A 373 -20.90 1.21 -7.03
CA GLU A 373 -19.84 1.03 -6.05
C GLU A 373 -18.53 0.73 -6.76
N SER A 374 -17.43 1.22 -6.19
CA SER A 374 -16.09 0.78 -6.57
C SER A 374 -15.79 -0.52 -5.84
N MET A 375 -15.56 -1.59 -6.58
CA MET A 375 -15.12 -2.86 -6.01
C MET A 375 -13.60 -3.00 -6.13
N THR A 376 -13.00 -3.73 -5.23
CA THR A 376 -11.58 -4.10 -5.30
C THR A 376 -11.41 -5.19 -6.37
N LEU A 377 -10.61 -4.90 -7.40
CA LEU A 377 -10.28 -5.85 -8.45
C LEU A 377 -9.04 -6.66 -8.11
N ALA A 378 -8.06 -6.04 -7.50
CA ALA A 378 -6.84 -6.66 -7.00
C ALA A 378 -6.25 -5.81 -5.89
N ASP A 379 -5.62 -6.44 -4.93
CA ASP A 379 -4.93 -5.80 -3.83
C ASP A 379 -3.68 -6.58 -3.46
N ILE A 380 -2.73 -5.93 -2.80
CA ILE A 380 -1.60 -6.57 -2.12
C ILE A 380 -1.00 -5.61 -1.10
N THR A 381 -0.58 -6.11 0.05
CA THR A 381 0.19 -5.31 1.01
C THR A 381 1.64 -5.16 0.54
N PHE A 382 2.30 -4.05 0.92
CA PHE A 382 3.73 -3.87 0.64
C PHE A 382 4.58 -4.99 1.25
N GLN A 383 4.19 -5.46 2.44
CA GLN A 383 4.84 -6.56 3.13
C GLN A 383 4.88 -7.83 2.26
N ASN A 384 3.72 -8.26 1.78
CA ASN A 384 3.60 -9.45 0.95
C ASN A 384 4.23 -9.25 -0.43
N PHE A 385 4.12 -8.05 -1.00
CA PHE A 385 4.73 -7.75 -2.29
C PHE A 385 6.27 -7.82 -2.24
N PHE A 386 6.92 -7.09 -1.32
CA PHE A 386 8.39 -7.09 -1.24
C PHE A 386 8.95 -8.44 -0.76
N ASN A 387 8.17 -9.25 -0.04
CA ASN A 387 8.59 -10.61 0.34
C ASN A 387 8.61 -11.60 -0.84
N LYS A 388 8.07 -11.23 -2.02
CA LYS A 388 8.15 -12.03 -3.25
C LYS A 388 9.51 -11.94 -3.96
N TYR A 389 10.33 -10.95 -3.64
CA TYR A 389 11.68 -10.87 -4.19
C TYR A 389 12.56 -12.00 -3.65
N GLU A 390 13.34 -12.64 -4.53
CA GLU A 390 14.35 -13.64 -4.13
C GLU A 390 15.38 -13.02 -3.17
N LYS A 391 15.78 -11.78 -3.44
CA LYS A 391 16.67 -11.00 -2.60
C LYS A 391 16.24 -9.53 -2.55
N LYS A 392 16.29 -8.92 -1.37
CA LYS A 392 15.98 -7.50 -1.15
C LYS A 392 16.95 -6.86 -0.20
N GLY A 393 17.49 -5.70 -0.54
CA GLY A 393 18.34 -4.87 0.29
C GLY A 393 17.67 -3.51 0.55
N GLY A 394 17.93 -2.90 1.70
CA GLY A 394 17.34 -1.61 2.04
C GLY A 394 18.38 -0.60 2.53
N MET A 395 18.18 0.68 2.26
CA MET A 395 19.04 1.74 2.78
C MET A 395 18.20 2.91 3.29
N THR A 396 18.61 3.47 4.43
CA THR A 396 18.03 4.69 5.01
C THR A 396 18.98 5.29 6.04
N GLY A 397 18.68 6.47 6.55
CA GLY A 397 19.42 7.12 7.66
C GLY A 397 18.91 6.75 9.05
N THR A 398 17.83 5.99 9.18
CA THR A 398 17.02 5.88 10.41
C THR A 398 16.27 4.55 10.55
N ALA A 399 16.91 3.40 10.35
CA ALA A 399 16.25 2.09 10.44
C ALA A 399 16.31 1.44 11.82
N LEU A 400 17.35 1.72 12.61
CA LEU A 400 17.66 0.99 13.85
C LEU A 400 16.52 1.05 14.90
N THR A 401 15.71 2.11 14.89
CA THR A 401 14.56 2.23 15.79
C THR A 401 13.47 1.20 15.52
N GLU A 402 13.39 0.72 14.27
CA GLU A 402 12.39 -0.25 13.78
C GLU A 402 13.03 -1.61 13.43
N GLU A 403 14.25 -1.90 13.92
CA GLU A 403 14.99 -3.13 13.60
C GLU A 403 14.17 -4.40 13.87
N GLN A 404 13.40 -4.41 14.97
CA GLN A 404 12.57 -5.54 15.32
C GLN A 404 11.51 -5.82 14.23
N GLU A 405 10.86 -4.77 13.72
CA GLU A 405 9.84 -4.90 12.68
C GLU A 405 10.46 -5.36 11.35
N PHE A 406 11.59 -4.81 10.96
CA PHE A 406 12.30 -5.25 9.75
C PHE A 406 12.70 -6.73 9.82
N ARG A 407 13.10 -7.20 10.98
CA ARG A 407 13.47 -8.60 11.20
C ARG A 407 12.25 -9.53 11.20
N ASP A 408 11.20 -9.16 11.94
CA ASP A 408 10.03 -10.03 12.14
C ASP A 408 9.16 -10.14 10.88
N ILE A 409 9.03 -9.05 10.10
CA ILE A 409 8.13 -8.99 8.93
C ILE A 409 8.88 -9.28 7.63
N TYR A 410 10.08 -8.70 7.46
CA TYR A 410 10.80 -8.74 6.19
C TYR A 410 12.02 -9.65 6.19
N GLY A 411 12.40 -10.21 7.34
CA GLY A 411 13.59 -11.04 7.49
C GLY A 411 14.91 -10.28 7.32
N MET A 412 14.89 -8.94 7.45
CA MET A 412 16.03 -8.07 7.22
C MET A 412 16.55 -7.53 8.55
N ASP A 413 17.83 -7.66 8.85
CA ASP A 413 18.47 -7.00 9.99
C ASP A 413 19.10 -5.67 9.58
N VAL A 414 19.35 -4.81 10.57
CA VAL A 414 19.88 -3.47 10.37
C VAL A 414 21.34 -3.41 10.80
N VAL A 415 22.19 -2.89 9.93
CA VAL A 415 23.60 -2.61 10.26
C VAL A 415 23.85 -1.11 10.19
N GLU A 416 24.15 -0.50 11.34
CA GLU A 416 24.51 0.91 11.42
C GLU A 416 25.96 1.11 10.96
N ILE A 417 26.14 1.87 9.87
CA ILE A 417 27.44 2.14 9.26
C ILE A 417 27.98 3.46 9.81
N PRO A 418 29.26 3.52 10.22
CA PRO A 418 29.86 4.78 10.67
C PRO A 418 29.88 5.82 9.56
N THR A 419 29.78 7.08 9.93
CA THR A 419 29.90 8.20 9.00
C THR A 419 31.35 8.36 8.51
N ASN A 420 31.50 8.76 7.25
CA ASN A 420 32.84 9.03 6.66
C ASN A 420 33.61 10.12 7.44
N ARG A 421 32.90 11.14 7.91
CA ARG A 421 33.45 12.17 8.82
C ARG A 421 32.61 12.24 10.08
N PRO A 422 33.22 12.54 11.26
CA PRO A 422 32.46 12.65 12.50
C PRO A 422 31.35 13.71 12.43
N VAL A 423 30.18 13.40 12.98
CA VAL A 423 29.08 14.35 13.11
C VAL A 423 29.41 15.36 14.21
N VAL A 424 29.54 16.62 13.84
CA VAL A 424 29.86 17.73 14.78
C VAL A 424 28.65 18.58 15.10
N ARG A 425 27.46 18.27 14.55
CA ARG A 425 26.19 18.95 14.81
C ARG A 425 25.86 18.92 16.29
N LEU A 426 25.37 20.08 16.80
CA LEU A 426 24.92 20.22 18.17
C LEU A 426 23.39 19.98 18.27
N ASP A 427 23.00 18.89 18.92
CA ASP A 427 21.60 18.61 19.19
C ASP A 427 21.19 19.12 20.57
N LEU A 428 20.43 20.24 20.59
CA LEU A 428 19.97 20.88 21.81
C LEU A 428 18.79 20.13 22.43
N ASN A 429 18.57 20.32 23.74
CA ASN A 429 17.40 19.80 24.43
C ASN A 429 16.13 20.47 23.92
N ASP A 430 15.00 19.73 24.05
CA ASP A 430 13.70 20.27 23.66
C ASP A 430 13.35 21.52 24.48
N ALA A 431 12.82 22.53 23.79
CA ALA A 431 12.28 23.75 24.38
C ALA A 431 10.76 23.55 24.57
N VAL A 432 10.32 23.40 25.82
CA VAL A 432 8.92 23.09 26.12
C VAL A 432 8.20 24.31 26.66
N TYR A 433 7.05 24.63 26.08
CA TYR A 433 6.17 25.75 26.40
C TYR A 433 4.80 25.30 26.86
N LYS A 434 4.06 26.13 27.56
CA LYS A 434 2.73 25.81 28.04
C LYS A 434 1.70 25.75 26.90
N THR A 435 1.74 26.77 26.03
CA THR A 435 0.75 26.93 24.94
C THR A 435 1.39 26.92 23.55
N LYS A 436 0.60 26.53 22.51
CA LYS A 436 1.01 26.60 21.10
C LYS A 436 1.40 28.04 20.70
N LYS A 437 0.72 29.05 21.25
CA LYS A 437 0.99 30.47 20.95
C LYS A 437 2.37 30.90 21.41
N GLU A 438 2.76 30.54 22.62
CA GLU A 438 4.12 30.84 23.17
C GLU A 438 5.19 30.10 22.36
N LYS A 439 4.95 28.83 22.05
CA LYS A 439 5.84 28.01 21.21
C LYS A 439 6.11 28.67 19.86
N TYR A 440 5.06 29.04 19.12
CA TYR A 440 5.26 29.66 17.79
C TYR A 440 5.96 31.03 17.86
N LYS A 441 5.69 31.79 18.90
CA LYS A 441 6.45 33.06 19.12
C LYS A 441 7.93 32.77 19.34
N ALA A 442 8.26 31.77 20.16
CA ALA A 442 9.65 31.38 20.42
C ALA A 442 10.35 30.82 19.17
N VAL A 443 9.63 30.10 18.32
CA VAL A 443 10.14 29.64 17.01
C VAL A 443 10.49 30.83 16.13
N VAL A 444 9.61 31.83 16.02
CA VAL A 444 9.87 33.05 15.21
C VAL A 444 11.07 33.86 15.77
N ASP A 445 11.17 34.00 17.10
CA ASP A 445 12.29 34.67 17.74
C ASP A 445 13.62 33.94 17.46
N ALA A 446 13.65 32.62 17.52
CA ALA A 446 14.81 31.78 17.20
C ALA A 446 15.22 31.85 15.71
N VAL A 447 14.27 31.94 14.80
CA VAL A 447 14.51 32.15 13.36
C VAL A 447 15.13 33.54 13.16
N LYS A 448 14.58 34.56 13.80
CA LYS A 448 15.06 35.94 13.72
C LYS A 448 16.50 36.07 14.21
N GLU A 449 16.84 35.44 15.33
CA GLU A 449 18.17 35.41 15.87
C GLU A 449 19.19 34.75 14.94
N ALA A 450 18.84 33.60 14.38
CA ALA A 450 19.69 32.86 13.45
C ALA A 450 19.87 33.63 12.13
N HIS A 451 18.78 34.14 11.57
CA HIS A 451 18.82 34.95 10.34
C HIS A 451 19.67 36.21 10.50
N ALA A 452 19.59 36.87 11.65
CA ALA A 452 20.42 38.05 11.94
C ALA A 452 21.94 37.75 12.00
N LYS A 453 22.30 36.49 12.31
CA LYS A 453 23.66 35.95 12.26
C LYS A 453 24.09 35.49 10.87
N GLY A 454 23.19 35.51 9.89
CA GLY A 454 23.42 34.92 8.58
C GLY A 454 23.36 33.38 8.56
N GLN A 455 22.96 32.76 9.66
CA GLN A 455 22.82 31.31 9.75
C GLN A 455 21.58 30.83 8.98
N PRO A 456 21.70 29.88 8.03
CA PRO A 456 20.53 29.32 7.34
C PRO A 456 19.66 28.50 8.31
N VAL A 457 18.33 28.59 8.15
CA VAL A 457 17.35 27.96 9.04
C VAL A 457 16.36 27.09 8.23
N LEU A 458 16.18 25.84 8.66
CA LEU A 458 15.12 24.99 8.19
C LEU A 458 14.12 24.73 9.33
N VAL A 459 12.88 25.19 9.14
CA VAL A 459 11.79 25.01 10.10
C VAL A 459 10.94 23.81 9.64
N GLY A 460 10.97 22.74 10.40
CA GLY A 460 10.15 21.54 10.17
C GLY A 460 8.77 21.68 10.82
N THR A 461 7.70 21.45 10.06
CA THR A 461 6.31 21.48 10.53
C THR A 461 5.61 20.16 10.22
N ILE A 462 4.62 19.75 11.03
CA ILE A 462 3.85 18.53 10.79
C ILE A 462 2.74 18.78 9.77
N THR A 463 2.05 19.94 9.86
CA THR A 463 0.90 20.25 9.00
C THR A 463 1.16 21.45 8.11
N ILE A 464 0.44 21.50 6.99
CA ILE A 464 0.46 22.63 6.05
C ILE A 464 -0.06 23.89 6.76
N GLU A 465 -1.04 23.78 7.66
CA GLU A 465 -1.63 24.90 8.39
C GLU A 465 -0.61 25.60 9.30
N VAL A 466 0.19 24.82 10.03
CA VAL A 466 1.29 25.35 10.87
C VAL A 466 2.33 26.01 9.98
N SER A 467 2.65 25.45 8.84
CA SER A 467 3.57 26.03 7.86
C SER A 467 3.08 27.39 7.35
N GLU A 468 1.78 27.51 6.99
CA GLU A 468 1.17 28.76 6.56
C GLU A 468 1.07 29.80 7.68
N LEU A 469 0.78 29.34 8.92
CA LEU A 469 0.74 30.22 10.10
C LEU A 469 2.10 30.85 10.36
N LEU A 470 3.15 30.03 10.42
CA LEU A 470 4.53 30.50 10.64
C LEU A 470 5.00 31.39 9.50
N SER A 471 4.66 31.11 8.26
CA SER A 471 4.94 31.93 7.10
C SER A 471 4.32 33.33 7.26
N LYS A 472 3.06 33.45 7.70
CA LYS A 472 2.39 34.71 7.97
C LYS A 472 3.08 35.48 9.14
N MET A 473 3.53 34.75 10.17
CA MET A 473 4.23 35.37 11.30
C MET A 473 5.60 35.92 10.89
N LEU A 474 6.40 35.14 10.14
CA LEU A 474 7.71 35.61 9.63
C LEU A 474 7.59 36.78 8.64
N SER A 475 6.55 36.77 7.79
CA SER A 475 6.26 37.88 6.88
C SER A 475 5.96 39.18 7.64
N ARG A 476 5.27 39.12 8.79
CA ARG A 476 5.01 40.29 9.65
C ARG A 476 6.28 40.86 10.30
N GLU A 477 7.27 40.00 10.59
CA GLU A 477 8.58 40.37 11.08
C GLU A 477 9.54 40.84 9.95
N GLY A 478 9.11 40.83 8.70
CA GLY A 478 9.89 41.23 7.53
C GLY A 478 10.98 40.26 7.11
N ILE A 479 10.89 38.99 7.54
CA ILE A 479 11.86 37.94 7.19
C ILE A 479 11.45 37.28 5.88
N GLN A 480 12.30 37.36 4.86
CA GLN A 480 12.10 36.60 3.60
C GLN A 480 12.32 35.12 3.84
N HIS A 481 11.42 34.30 3.30
CA HIS A 481 11.49 32.87 3.49
C HIS A 481 10.80 32.13 2.35
N ASN A 482 11.22 30.90 2.14
CA ASN A 482 10.61 29.94 1.22
C ASN A 482 9.71 28.95 1.99
N VAL A 483 8.61 28.50 1.36
CA VAL A 483 7.71 27.51 1.95
C VAL A 483 7.64 26.30 1.01
N LEU A 484 8.05 25.14 1.53
CA LEU A 484 7.97 23.85 0.89
C LEU A 484 6.74 23.11 1.41
N ASN A 485 5.77 22.89 0.55
CA ASN A 485 4.62 22.06 0.84
C ASN A 485 4.32 21.15 -0.37
N ALA A 486 3.66 20.02 -0.13
CA ALA A 486 3.39 18.95 -1.10
C ALA A 486 2.61 19.38 -2.39
N LYS A 487 2.39 20.68 -2.61
CA LYS A 487 1.66 21.19 -3.78
C LYS A 487 2.53 21.39 -5.03
N TYR A 488 3.87 21.38 -4.93
CA TYR A 488 4.77 21.78 -6.02
C TYR A 488 6.09 20.97 -6.06
N HIS A 489 6.02 19.67 -6.33
CA HIS A 489 7.20 18.77 -6.33
C HIS A 489 8.36 19.22 -7.24
N GLU A 490 8.08 19.75 -8.43
CA GLU A 490 9.14 20.20 -9.36
C GLU A 490 9.93 21.41 -8.86
N LYS A 491 9.31 22.26 -8.03
CA LYS A 491 9.98 23.43 -7.43
C LYS A 491 10.67 23.09 -6.13
N GLU A 492 10.38 21.95 -5.53
CA GLU A 492 10.95 21.54 -4.24
C GLU A 492 12.46 21.40 -4.30
N ALA A 493 12.99 20.74 -5.33
CA ALA A 493 14.43 20.51 -5.46
C ALA A 493 15.22 21.83 -5.50
N ALA A 494 14.76 22.80 -6.29
CA ALA A 494 15.41 24.12 -6.38
C ALA A 494 15.36 24.90 -5.06
N ILE A 495 14.23 24.85 -4.35
CA ILE A 495 14.09 25.53 -3.04
C ILE A 495 14.95 24.84 -1.97
N VAL A 496 15.09 23.50 -2.03
CA VAL A 496 15.94 22.76 -1.09
C VAL A 496 17.42 23.08 -1.33
N GLU A 497 17.85 23.22 -2.57
CA GLU A 497 19.22 23.65 -2.90
C GLU A 497 19.53 25.04 -2.33
N GLU A 498 18.58 25.96 -2.38
CA GLU A 498 18.72 27.31 -1.82
C GLU A 498 18.66 27.35 -0.29
N ALA A 499 18.13 26.32 0.37
CA ALA A 499 17.96 26.29 1.83
C ALA A 499 19.27 26.28 2.62
N GLY A 500 20.41 25.99 1.98
CA GLY A 500 21.75 26.00 2.55
C GLY A 500 22.53 27.28 2.35
N VAL A 501 21.97 28.25 1.66
CA VAL A 501 22.62 29.55 1.37
C VAL A 501 22.61 30.45 2.62
N HIS A 502 23.63 31.29 2.77
CA HIS A 502 23.78 32.24 3.87
C HIS A 502 22.50 33.06 4.15
N GLY A 503 21.98 32.96 5.37
CA GLY A 503 20.80 33.66 5.82
C GLY A 503 19.47 33.18 5.24
N ALA A 504 19.45 32.08 4.48
CA ALA A 504 18.20 31.50 3.96
C ALA A 504 17.28 31.01 5.08
N VAL A 505 15.97 31.23 4.93
CA VAL A 505 14.95 30.70 5.82
C VAL A 505 13.98 29.87 5.02
N THR A 506 13.82 28.59 5.38
CA THR A 506 12.94 27.66 4.68
C THR A 506 12.00 27.01 5.68
N ILE A 507 10.70 27.01 5.42
CA ILE A 507 9.69 26.26 6.16
C ILE A 507 9.36 25.03 5.31
N ALA A 508 9.48 23.83 5.88
CA ALA A 508 9.19 22.59 5.17
C ALA A 508 8.28 21.69 6.00
N THR A 509 7.30 21.04 5.35
CA THR A 509 6.62 19.91 5.94
C THR A 509 7.51 18.65 5.89
N ASN A 510 7.25 17.66 6.75
CA ASN A 510 8.15 16.52 6.98
C ASN A 510 8.61 15.77 5.72
N MET A 511 7.70 15.59 4.77
CA MET A 511 7.95 14.83 3.54
C MET A 511 8.63 15.68 2.46
N ALA A 512 8.55 17.01 2.56
CA ALA A 512 9.08 17.91 1.54
C ALA A 512 10.62 17.89 1.51
N GLY A 513 11.20 17.75 0.32
CA GLY A 513 12.65 17.74 0.10
C GLY A 513 13.36 16.46 0.58
N ARG A 514 12.66 15.34 0.81
CA ARG A 514 13.27 14.04 1.11
C ARG A 514 14.07 13.54 -0.10
N GLY A 515 15.23 12.91 0.15
CA GLY A 515 16.13 12.46 -0.92
C GLY A 515 16.93 13.55 -1.62
N THR A 516 16.74 14.85 -1.26
CA THR A 516 17.50 15.96 -1.80
C THR A 516 18.52 16.47 -0.77
N ASP A 517 19.74 16.73 -1.22
CA ASP A 517 20.83 17.19 -0.36
C ASP A 517 20.85 18.72 -0.25
N ILE A 518 21.01 19.25 0.99
CA ILE A 518 21.16 20.68 1.27
C ILE A 518 22.66 20.97 1.32
N LYS A 519 23.16 21.71 0.34
CA LYS A 519 24.57 22.12 0.28
C LYS A 519 24.75 23.47 0.94
N LEU A 520 25.70 23.57 1.87
CA LEU A 520 26.03 24.81 2.51
C LEU A 520 27.08 25.60 1.70
N ASP A 521 26.91 26.91 1.58
CA ASP A 521 27.97 27.77 1.12
C ASP A 521 28.98 28.05 2.27
N ASP A 522 30.14 28.66 1.96
CA ASP A 522 31.20 28.88 2.93
C ASP A 522 30.81 29.92 4.00
N ASP A 523 30.00 30.90 3.62
CA ASP A 523 29.49 31.94 4.55
C ASP A 523 28.48 31.33 5.53
N ALA A 524 27.63 30.42 5.08
CA ALA A 524 26.71 29.65 5.93
C ALA A 524 27.46 28.73 6.91
N ARG A 525 28.54 28.07 6.48
CA ARG A 525 29.41 27.30 7.38
C ARG A 525 30.04 28.16 8.45
N ALA A 526 30.54 29.35 8.07
CA ALA A 526 31.13 30.32 9.00
C ALA A 526 30.11 30.90 9.98
N ALA A 527 28.83 31.02 9.57
CA ALA A 527 27.73 31.50 10.42
C ALA A 527 27.20 30.43 11.40
N GLY A 528 27.72 29.19 11.38
CA GLY A 528 27.33 28.08 12.28
C GLY A 528 26.61 26.92 11.61
N GLY A 529 26.54 26.91 10.27
CA GLY A 529 25.90 25.88 9.48
C GLY A 529 24.37 25.88 9.59
N LEU A 530 23.72 24.86 9.06
CA LEU A 530 22.26 24.80 9.01
C LEU A 530 21.66 24.56 10.41
N LYS A 531 20.74 25.45 10.80
CA LYS A 531 19.95 25.34 12.03
C LYS A 531 18.61 24.66 11.71
N ILE A 532 18.33 23.55 12.37
CA ILE A 532 17.05 22.83 12.30
C ILE A 532 16.18 23.25 13.48
N ILE A 533 14.97 23.70 13.19
CA ILE A 533 13.92 23.98 14.16
C ILE A 533 12.75 23.06 13.90
N GLY A 534 12.52 22.08 14.78
CA GLY A 534 11.31 21.26 14.77
C GLY A 534 10.20 21.95 15.56
N THR A 535 9.03 22.16 14.98
CA THR A 535 7.92 22.84 15.66
C THR A 535 7.09 21.93 16.55
N GLU A 536 7.25 20.63 16.41
CA GLU A 536 6.63 19.59 17.22
C GLU A 536 7.46 18.32 17.15
N ARG A 537 7.26 17.38 18.07
CA ARG A 537 7.73 16.01 17.95
C ARG A 537 6.74 15.20 17.15
N HIS A 538 7.26 14.37 16.26
CA HIS A 538 6.47 13.46 15.43
C HIS A 538 6.02 12.22 16.21
N GLU A 539 5.10 11.45 15.65
CA GLU A 539 4.66 10.17 16.21
C GLU A 539 5.81 9.15 16.33
N SER A 540 6.83 9.26 15.48
CA SER A 540 8.00 8.38 15.46
C SER A 540 9.30 9.16 15.66
N ARG A 541 10.19 8.62 16.52
CA ARG A 541 11.56 9.13 16.72
C ARG A 541 12.38 9.15 15.44
N ARG A 542 12.10 8.23 14.55
CA ARG A 542 12.72 8.09 13.25
C ARG A 542 12.54 9.35 12.40
N ILE A 543 11.33 9.89 12.31
CA ILE A 543 11.02 11.12 11.57
C ILE A 543 11.74 12.32 12.18
N ASP A 544 11.81 12.41 13.50
CA ASP A 544 12.60 13.45 14.19
C ASP A 544 14.09 13.37 13.83
N ASN A 545 14.65 12.15 13.76
CA ASN A 545 16.03 11.92 13.39
C ASN A 545 16.31 12.25 11.90
N GLN A 546 15.33 12.00 11.01
CA GLN A 546 15.43 12.39 9.60
C GLN A 546 15.47 13.93 9.46
N LEU A 547 14.65 14.66 10.24
CA LEU A 547 14.67 16.12 10.25
C LEU A 547 16.02 16.64 10.76
N ARG A 548 16.52 16.13 11.88
CA ARG A 548 17.86 16.46 12.41
C ARG A 548 18.97 16.17 11.40
N GLY A 549 18.86 15.03 10.70
CA GLY A 549 19.84 14.55 9.72
C GLY A 549 19.98 15.43 8.48
N ARG A 550 19.13 16.45 8.31
CA ARG A 550 19.31 17.45 7.25
C ARG A 550 20.46 18.41 7.52
N SER A 551 20.94 18.50 8.76
CA SER A 551 22.07 19.30 9.19
C SER A 551 23.23 18.43 9.68
N GLY A 552 24.46 18.97 9.66
CA GLY A 552 25.66 18.30 10.16
C GLY A 552 26.15 17.14 9.25
N ARG A 553 26.03 17.31 7.92
CA ARG A 553 26.43 16.31 6.91
C ARG A 553 27.91 16.42 6.60
N GLN A 554 28.58 15.29 6.36
CA GLN A 554 30.01 15.23 5.97
C GLN A 554 30.94 16.08 6.83
N GLY A 555 30.68 16.16 8.14
CA GLY A 555 31.45 16.93 9.09
C GLY A 555 31.17 18.43 9.11
N ASP A 556 30.12 18.92 8.43
CA ASP A 556 29.66 20.29 8.52
C ASP A 556 29.14 20.60 9.94
N VAL A 557 29.34 21.84 10.37
CA VAL A 557 28.74 22.37 11.59
C VAL A 557 27.24 22.52 11.42
N GLY A 558 26.49 22.54 12.52
CA GLY A 558 25.06 22.72 12.50
C GLY A 558 24.43 22.61 13.88
N GLU A 559 23.15 22.88 13.97
CA GLU A 559 22.41 22.88 15.22
C GLU A 559 20.99 22.35 15.00
N SER A 560 20.46 21.61 15.98
CA SER A 560 19.05 21.18 15.95
C SER A 560 18.37 21.40 17.29
N GLN A 561 17.10 21.85 17.26
CA GLN A 561 16.27 22.01 18.44
C GLN A 561 14.80 21.80 18.11
N PHE A 562 14.07 21.10 19.01
CA PHE A 562 12.61 20.97 18.92
C PHE A 562 11.92 21.90 19.91
N TYR A 563 10.84 22.54 19.44
CA TYR A 563 9.96 23.41 20.20
C TYR A 563 8.63 22.72 20.40
N ILE A 564 8.23 22.51 21.64
CA ILE A 564 7.10 21.65 22.00
C ILE A 564 6.14 22.43 22.89
N SER A 565 4.84 22.16 22.76
CA SER A 565 3.80 22.67 23.65
C SER A 565 3.08 21.51 24.35
N LEU A 566 2.54 21.76 25.54
CA LEU A 566 1.66 20.82 26.23
C LEU A 566 0.34 20.61 25.48
N GLU A 567 -0.02 21.55 24.60
CA GLU A 567 -1.20 21.50 23.76
C GLU A 567 -0.97 20.72 22.44
N ASP A 568 0.26 20.26 22.15
CA ASP A 568 0.56 19.45 20.98
C ASP A 568 -0.10 18.07 21.10
N ASP A 569 -0.54 17.50 19.99
CA ASP A 569 -1.33 16.28 19.98
C ASP A 569 -0.62 15.10 20.64
N LEU A 570 0.68 14.95 20.44
CA LEU A 570 1.49 13.96 21.13
C LEU A 570 1.38 14.08 22.67
N MET A 571 1.43 15.31 23.17
CA MET A 571 1.35 15.58 24.60
C MET A 571 -0.06 15.44 25.12
N ARG A 572 -1.07 15.83 24.37
CA ARG A 572 -2.49 15.74 24.73
C ARG A 572 -2.98 14.29 24.78
N LEU A 573 -2.61 13.46 23.81
CA LEU A 573 -3.10 12.09 23.69
C LEU A 573 -2.31 11.08 24.53
N PHE A 574 -1.01 11.29 24.71
CA PHE A 574 -0.09 10.34 25.34
C PHE A 574 0.68 10.93 26.53
N GLY A 575 0.59 12.23 26.76
CA GLY A 575 1.13 12.89 27.96
C GLY A 575 0.34 12.45 29.19
N SER A 576 1.02 11.92 30.20
CA SER A 576 0.33 11.54 31.43
C SER A 576 -0.20 12.77 32.16
N GLU A 577 -1.38 12.69 32.80
CA GLU A 577 -1.91 13.74 33.69
C GLU A 577 -0.91 14.15 34.78
N ARG A 578 0.01 13.25 35.15
CA ARG A 578 1.14 13.53 36.05
C ARG A 578 2.09 14.60 35.48
N LEU A 579 2.34 14.64 34.17
CA LEU A 579 3.18 15.65 33.52
C LEU A 579 2.53 17.03 33.57
N ILE A 580 1.24 17.10 33.29
CA ILE A 580 0.44 18.32 33.41
C ILE A 580 0.42 18.79 34.86
N GLY A 581 0.26 17.86 35.81
CA GLY A 581 0.34 18.15 37.25
C GLY A 581 1.69 18.69 37.71
N ILE A 582 2.78 18.13 37.22
CA ILE A 582 4.15 18.61 37.49
C ILE A 582 4.35 20.04 36.93
N PHE A 583 3.86 20.28 35.70
CA PHE A 583 3.93 21.60 35.09
C PHE A 583 3.19 22.67 35.88
N ASN A 584 1.97 22.32 36.33
CA ASN A 584 1.16 23.24 37.12
C ASN A 584 1.79 23.50 38.53
N SER A 585 2.49 22.50 39.07
CA SER A 585 3.17 22.63 40.39
C SER A 585 4.49 23.39 40.32
N LEU A 586 5.15 23.44 39.15
CA LEU A 586 6.41 24.16 38.98
C LEU A 586 6.24 25.69 38.87
N GLY A 587 5.00 26.20 38.79
CA GLY A 587 4.70 27.65 38.84
C GLY A 587 5.40 28.49 37.76
N VAL A 588 5.64 27.86 36.56
CA VAL A 588 6.41 28.52 35.49
C VAL A 588 5.64 29.74 34.94
N PRO A 589 6.23 30.94 34.88
CA PRO A 589 5.60 32.11 34.28
C PRO A 589 5.26 31.91 32.81
N GLU A 590 4.26 32.63 32.31
CA GLU A 590 3.94 32.63 30.88
C GLU A 590 5.13 33.13 30.05
N GLY A 591 5.46 32.38 28.99
CA GLY A 591 6.53 32.69 28.03
C GLY A 591 7.92 32.18 28.42
N GLU A 592 8.09 31.55 29.58
CA GLU A 592 9.38 30.96 29.96
C GLU A 592 9.50 29.51 29.41
N GLN A 593 10.67 29.24 28.84
CA GLN A 593 11.07 27.94 28.32
C GLN A 593 11.46 26.98 29.45
N ILE A 594 10.92 25.77 29.46
CA ILE A 594 11.36 24.76 30.40
C ILE A 594 12.27 23.77 29.67
N GLN A 595 13.50 23.68 30.15
CA GLN A 595 14.47 22.67 29.71
C GLN A 595 14.72 21.67 30.84
N HIS A 596 14.02 20.54 30.85
CA HIS A 596 14.27 19.52 31.86
C HIS A 596 14.40 18.14 31.23
N LYS A 597 15.45 17.39 31.56
CA LYS A 597 15.72 16.04 31.03
C LYS A 597 14.58 15.05 31.24
N MET A 598 13.81 15.22 32.32
CA MET A 598 12.64 14.37 32.59
C MET A 598 11.54 14.54 31.55
N LEU A 599 11.34 15.76 31.03
CA LEU A 599 10.33 16.01 29.99
C LEU A 599 10.71 15.34 28.66
N SER A 600 11.96 15.53 28.20
CA SER A 600 12.43 14.85 27.00
C SER A 600 12.35 13.34 27.12
N SER A 601 12.62 12.77 28.29
CA SER A 601 12.46 11.33 28.54
C SER A 601 10.99 10.86 28.52
N ALA A 602 10.07 11.70 29.01
CA ALA A 602 8.65 11.39 29.01
C ALA A 602 8.07 11.46 27.58
N ILE A 603 8.48 12.44 26.79
CA ILE A 603 8.12 12.57 25.36
C ILE A 603 8.63 11.36 24.58
N GLN A 604 9.88 10.96 24.79
CA GLN A 604 10.44 9.76 24.14
C GLN A 604 9.63 8.49 24.50
N LYS A 605 9.22 8.31 25.75
CA LYS A 605 8.37 7.17 26.15
C LYS A 605 6.98 7.22 25.51
N ALA A 606 6.42 8.43 25.31
CA ALA A 606 5.17 8.58 24.58
C ALA A 606 5.32 8.15 23.13
N GLN A 607 6.39 8.57 22.44
CA GLN A 607 6.70 8.12 21.09
C GLN A 607 6.91 6.61 21.00
N GLU A 608 7.68 6.00 21.93
CA GLU A 608 7.88 4.54 21.98
C GLU A 608 6.56 3.76 22.14
N LYS A 609 5.61 4.33 22.89
CA LYS A 609 4.28 3.71 23.04
C LYS A 609 3.47 3.79 21.76
N ILE A 610 3.53 4.91 21.04
CA ILE A 610 2.85 5.07 19.73
C ILE A 610 3.48 4.15 18.69
N GLU A 611 4.81 4.11 18.61
CA GLU A 611 5.55 3.21 17.72
C GLU A 611 5.15 1.76 17.94
N SER A 612 5.10 1.31 19.20
CA SER A 612 4.66 -0.05 19.57
C SER A 612 3.20 -0.33 19.19
N ASN A 613 2.31 0.66 19.37
CA ASN A 613 0.90 0.52 18.99
C ASN A 613 0.73 0.44 17.47
N ASN A 614 1.43 1.32 16.73
CA ASN A 614 1.42 1.30 15.27
C ASN A 614 2.00 -0.03 14.71
N PHE A 615 3.05 -0.55 15.33
CA PHE A 615 3.59 -1.87 14.99
C PHE A 615 2.56 -2.97 15.20
N ALA A 616 1.87 -2.98 16.35
CA ALA A 616 0.82 -3.97 16.63
C ALA A 616 -0.32 -3.91 15.60
N ILE A 617 -0.73 -2.70 15.17
CA ILE A 617 -1.75 -2.51 14.13
C ILE A 617 -1.26 -3.09 12.78
N ARG A 618 -0.02 -2.77 12.37
CA ARG A 618 0.55 -3.31 11.11
C ARG A 618 0.71 -4.83 11.16
N LYS A 619 1.14 -5.38 12.29
CA LYS A 619 1.26 -6.82 12.48
C LYS A 619 -0.10 -7.51 12.39
N ASN A 620 -1.12 -6.97 13.02
CA ASN A 620 -2.48 -7.50 12.96
C ASN A 620 -3.02 -7.47 11.52
N LEU A 621 -2.82 -6.35 10.79
CA LEU A 621 -3.19 -6.26 9.38
C LEU A 621 -2.51 -7.35 8.55
N LEU A 622 -1.22 -7.59 8.78
CA LEU A 622 -0.46 -8.62 8.08
C LEU A 622 -0.98 -10.03 8.38
N GLU A 623 -1.38 -10.32 9.63
CA GLU A 623 -1.92 -11.63 10.01
C GLU A 623 -3.20 -11.97 9.25
N TYR A 624 -4.07 -10.98 8.99
CA TYR A 624 -5.24 -11.15 8.12
C TYR A 624 -4.86 -11.26 6.65
N ASP A 625 -3.96 -10.39 6.16
CA ASP A 625 -3.55 -10.40 4.75
C ASP A 625 -2.72 -11.63 4.37
N GLN A 626 -2.07 -12.30 5.34
CA GLN A 626 -1.36 -13.55 5.11
C GLN A 626 -2.29 -14.64 4.52
N VAL A 627 -3.51 -14.73 5.02
CA VAL A 627 -4.52 -15.67 4.54
C VAL A 627 -4.90 -15.37 3.09
N MET A 628 -5.19 -14.08 2.81
CA MET A 628 -5.47 -13.62 1.46
C MET A 628 -4.29 -13.84 0.51
N ASN A 629 -3.06 -13.68 1.01
CA ASN A 629 -1.87 -13.88 0.19
C ASN A 629 -1.68 -15.35 -0.23
N GLU A 630 -1.93 -16.29 0.66
CA GLU A 630 -1.89 -17.73 0.34
C GLU A 630 -2.90 -18.10 -0.75
N GLN A 631 -4.12 -17.60 -0.66
CA GLN A 631 -5.17 -17.79 -1.68
C GLN A 631 -4.79 -17.10 -3.00
N ARG A 632 -4.29 -15.87 -2.94
CA ARG A 632 -3.83 -15.07 -4.10
C ARG A 632 -2.74 -15.80 -4.88
N GLU A 633 -1.77 -16.38 -4.20
CA GLU A 633 -0.68 -17.13 -4.85
C GLU A 633 -1.20 -18.32 -5.61
N LEU A 634 -2.13 -19.10 -5.04
CA LEU A 634 -2.74 -20.26 -5.69
C LEU A 634 -3.51 -19.84 -6.96
N ILE A 635 -4.32 -18.79 -6.88
CA ILE A 635 -5.12 -18.30 -8.01
C ILE A 635 -4.22 -17.72 -9.10
N TYR A 636 -3.21 -16.93 -8.73
CA TYR A 636 -2.29 -16.30 -9.71
C TYR A 636 -1.40 -17.35 -10.39
N GLU A 637 -1.02 -18.43 -9.71
CA GLU A 637 -0.31 -19.54 -10.31
C GLU A 637 -1.18 -20.30 -11.31
N GLN A 638 -2.42 -20.63 -10.96
CA GLN A 638 -3.39 -21.24 -11.88
C GLN A 638 -3.58 -20.36 -13.11
N ARG A 639 -3.78 -19.06 -12.90
CA ARG A 639 -3.96 -18.07 -13.97
C ARG A 639 -2.75 -17.98 -14.89
N LYS A 640 -1.53 -18.00 -14.33
CA LYS A 640 -0.27 -17.97 -15.09
C LYS A 640 -0.13 -19.18 -16.01
N ARG A 641 -0.49 -20.39 -15.57
CA ARG A 641 -0.48 -21.60 -16.39
C ARG A 641 -1.42 -21.49 -17.60
N VAL A 642 -2.60 -20.92 -17.38
CA VAL A 642 -3.57 -20.67 -18.48
C VAL A 642 -3.02 -19.62 -19.46
N LEU A 643 -2.37 -18.55 -18.98
CA LEU A 643 -1.75 -17.50 -19.81
C LEU A 643 -0.59 -18.05 -20.63
N ALA A 644 0.25 -18.92 -20.06
CA ALA A 644 1.38 -19.57 -20.74
C ALA A 644 0.96 -20.51 -21.89
N GLY A 645 -0.35 -20.70 -22.10
CA GLY A 645 -0.87 -21.49 -23.20
C GLY A 645 -0.83 -23.01 -22.95
N GLU A 646 -0.69 -23.43 -21.69
CA GLU A 646 -0.77 -24.86 -21.36
C GLU A 646 -2.11 -25.44 -21.81
N SER A 647 -2.11 -26.74 -22.18
CA SER A 647 -3.36 -27.45 -22.47
C SER A 647 -4.13 -27.68 -21.19
N MET A 648 -5.34 -27.13 -21.11
CA MET A 648 -6.22 -27.28 -19.95
C MET A 648 -7.09 -28.53 -20.03
N LYS A 649 -6.98 -29.33 -21.09
CA LYS A 649 -7.86 -30.53 -21.34
C LYS A 649 -7.86 -31.47 -20.15
N ASP A 650 -6.71 -31.92 -19.69
CA ASP A 650 -6.60 -32.89 -18.60
C ASP A 650 -7.17 -32.34 -17.29
N GLN A 651 -6.91 -31.07 -17.00
CA GLN A 651 -7.46 -30.40 -15.83
C GLN A 651 -8.99 -30.27 -15.90
N ILE A 652 -9.53 -29.93 -17.06
CA ILE A 652 -11.00 -29.86 -17.26
C ILE A 652 -11.65 -31.24 -17.13
N ILE A 653 -11.01 -32.29 -17.65
CA ILE A 653 -11.48 -33.67 -17.49
C ILE A 653 -11.47 -34.08 -16.02
N GLU A 654 -10.44 -33.69 -15.26
CA GLU A 654 -10.38 -33.91 -13.81
C GLU A 654 -11.48 -33.13 -13.07
N MET A 655 -11.73 -31.88 -13.43
CA MET A 655 -12.85 -31.09 -12.87
C MET A 655 -14.21 -31.79 -13.13
N ILE A 656 -14.42 -32.34 -14.32
CA ILE A 656 -15.65 -33.08 -14.66
C ILE A 656 -15.80 -34.27 -13.74
N LYS A 657 -14.73 -35.03 -13.53
CA LYS A 657 -14.73 -36.22 -12.65
C LYS A 657 -15.05 -35.82 -11.22
N ASP A 658 -14.35 -34.83 -10.68
CA ASP A 658 -14.57 -34.33 -9.31
C ASP A 658 -16.04 -33.93 -9.10
N ARG A 659 -16.64 -33.22 -10.07
CA ARG A 659 -18.04 -32.79 -9.95
C ARG A 659 -19.02 -33.96 -10.00
N ILE A 660 -18.78 -34.96 -10.86
CA ILE A 660 -19.59 -36.14 -10.88
C ILE A 660 -19.50 -36.91 -9.55
N ASP A 661 -18.28 -37.08 -9.04
CA ASP A 661 -18.04 -37.73 -7.75
C ASP A 661 -18.78 -37.01 -6.63
N TYR A 662 -18.67 -35.69 -6.58
CA TYR A 662 -19.34 -34.85 -5.58
C TYR A 662 -20.88 -34.98 -5.65
N PHE A 663 -21.47 -34.83 -6.84
CA PHE A 663 -22.92 -34.86 -6.98
C PHE A 663 -23.49 -36.27 -6.71
N VAL A 664 -22.78 -37.32 -7.10
CA VAL A 664 -23.22 -38.71 -6.83
C VAL A 664 -23.11 -39.01 -5.33
N ASP A 665 -22.05 -38.61 -4.66
CA ASP A 665 -21.85 -38.85 -3.22
C ASP A 665 -22.93 -38.20 -2.36
N GLN A 666 -23.46 -37.04 -2.77
CA GLN A 666 -24.57 -36.40 -2.06
C GLN A 666 -25.86 -37.20 -2.04
N VAL A 667 -26.15 -37.99 -3.09
CA VAL A 667 -27.47 -38.59 -3.28
C VAL A 667 -27.43 -40.09 -3.44
N ALA A 668 -26.25 -40.68 -3.63
CA ALA A 668 -26.04 -42.13 -3.86
C ALA A 668 -24.66 -42.55 -3.31
N SER A 669 -24.39 -42.29 -2.01
CA SER A 669 -23.12 -42.67 -1.40
C SER A 669 -22.92 -44.19 -1.36
N ASN A 670 -21.66 -44.64 -1.22
CA ASN A 670 -21.30 -46.05 -1.09
C ASN A 670 -21.93 -46.76 0.13
N GLU A 671 -22.41 -46.04 1.10
CA GLU A 671 -23.05 -46.55 2.31
C GLU A 671 -24.56 -46.75 2.17
N MET A 672 -25.15 -46.15 1.09
CA MET A 672 -26.58 -46.22 0.81
C MET A 672 -26.95 -47.45 -0.02
N ASP A 673 -28.07 -48.09 0.30
CA ASP A 673 -28.64 -49.08 -0.59
C ASP A 673 -29.17 -48.44 -1.88
N LYS A 674 -29.07 -49.14 -3.00
CA LYS A 674 -29.54 -48.63 -4.30
C LYS A 674 -30.99 -48.15 -4.28
N SER A 675 -31.84 -48.77 -3.45
CA SER A 675 -33.25 -48.37 -3.27
C SER A 675 -33.43 -47.01 -2.62
N GLU A 676 -32.40 -46.52 -1.99
CA GLU A 676 -32.36 -45.21 -1.29
C GLU A 676 -31.79 -44.09 -2.16
N TRP A 677 -31.26 -44.39 -3.34
CA TRP A 677 -30.69 -43.40 -4.24
C TRP A 677 -31.75 -42.43 -4.74
N ASN A 678 -31.51 -41.12 -4.54
CA ASN A 678 -32.41 -40.09 -5.02
C ASN A 678 -32.01 -39.57 -6.40
N LEU A 679 -32.43 -40.33 -7.45
CA LEU A 679 -32.12 -40.02 -8.86
C LEU A 679 -32.79 -38.70 -9.32
N VAL A 680 -33.90 -38.28 -8.70
CA VAL A 680 -34.56 -37.01 -9.02
C VAL A 680 -33.67 -35.85 -8.58
N GLU A 681 -33.15 -35.94 -7.38
CA GLU A 681 -32.24 -34.93 -6.85
C GLU A 681 -30.91 -34.94 -7.62
N LEU A 682 -30.38 -36.14 -7.97
CA LEU A 682 -29.18 -36.19 -8.82
C LEU A 682 -29.38 -35.47 -10.16
N ASN A 683 -30.51 -35.69 -10.83
CA ASN A 683 -30.80 -34.92 -12.05
C ASN A 683 -30.91 -33.41 -11.81
N ARG A 684 -31.47 -33.01 -10.69
CA ARG A 684 -31.65 -31.58 -10.34
C ARG A 684 -30.32 -30.87 -10.18
N ILE A 685 -29.31 -31.53 -9.56
CA ILE A 685 -28.02 -30.91 -9.28
C ILE A 685 -27.00 -31.09 -10.42
N LEU A 686 -27.00 -32.24 -11.09
CA LEU A 686 -26.02 -32.62 -12.13
C LEU A 686 -26.32 -31.96 -13.50
N LEU A 687 -27.57 -32.07 -13.98
CA LEU A 687 -27.91 -31.68 -15.35
C LEU A 687 -27.77 -30.19 -15.67
N PRO A 688 -27.92 -29.26 -14.73
CA PRO A 688 -27.60 -27.85 -14.97
C PRO A 688 -26.13 -27.61 -15.28
N VAL A 689 -25.21 -28.40 -14.69
CA VAL A 689 -23.76 -28.32 -14.87
C VAL A 689 -23.28 -29.13 -16.05
N ILE A 690 -23.65 -30.41 -16.09
CA ILE A 690 -23.29 -31.36 -17.16
C ILE A 690 -24.57 -31.78 -17.87
N PRO A 691 -24.86 -31.29 -19.08
CA PRO A 691 -26.15 -31.53 -19.79
C PRO A 691 -26.24 -32.94 -20.40
N LEU A 692 -26.25 -33.93 -19.53
CA LEU A 692 -26.47 -35.34 -19.92
C LEU A 692 -27.96 -35.65 -20.16
N SER A 693 -28.26 -36.82 -20.75
CA SER A 693 -29.62 -37.35 -20.78
C SER A 693 -30.10 -37.66 -19.36
N PRO A 694 -31.36 -37.39 -19.00
CA PRO A 694 -31.89 -37.63 -17.67
C PRO A 694 -31.61 -39.06 -17.17
N ILE A 695 -31.19 -39.19 -15.94
CA ILE A 695 -30.87 -40.45 -15.29
C ILE A 695 -32.18 -41.02 -14.76
N THR A 696 -32.59 -42.15 -15.33
CA THR A 696 -33.84 -42.85 -14.96
C THR A 696 -33.53 -44.16 -14.25
N ALA A 697 -34.52 -44.74 -13.57
CA ALA A 697 -34.38 -46.02 -12.89
C ALA A 697 -33.96 -47.15 -13.87
N ASP A 698 -34.44 -47.10 -15.12
CA ASP A 698 -34.07 -48.06 -16.17
C ASP A 698 -32.61 -47.88 -16.60
N SER A 699 -32.12 -46.66 -16.67
CA SER A 699 -30.73 -46.36 -17.07
C SER A 699 -29.69 -46.85 -16.06
N VAL A 700 -30.08 -47.03 -14.80
CA VAL A 700 -29.25 -47.55 -13.72
C VAL A 700 -29.60 -48.96 -13.27
N ALA A 701 -30.49 -49.66 -14.00
CA ALA A 701 -30.99 -51.00 -13.62
C ALA A 701 -29.85 -52.00 -13.35
N GLU A 702 -28.82 -52.00 -14.21
CA GLU A 702 -27.67 -52.90 -14.12
C GLU A 702 -26.58 -52.47 -13.15
N ILE A 703 -26.61 -51.22 -12.66
CA ILE A 703 -25.63 -50.64 -11.76
C ILE A 703 -25.91 -51.12 -10.34
N LYS A 704 -24.88 -51.63 -9.66
CA LYS A 704 -24.99 -52.13 -8.28
C LYS A 704 -24.35 -51.26 -7.24
N LYS A 705 -23.31 -50.50 -7.61
CA LYS A 705 -22.54 -49.65 -6.70
C LYS A 705 -22.52 -48.20 -7.21
N SER A 706 -22.39 -47.26 -6.30
CA SER A 706 -22.26 -45.84 -6.67
C SER A 706 -21.01 -45.56 -7.49
N THR A 707 -19.93 -46.36 -7.29
CA THR A 707 -18.71 -46.28 -8.13
C THR A 707 -19.00 -46.57 -9.59
N ASP A 708 -19.79 -47.65 -9.89
CA ASP A 708 -20.16 -47.98 -11.26
C ASP A 708 -21.06 -46.88 -11.90
N LEU A 709 -21.86 -46.18 -11.07
CA LEU A 709 -22.66 -45.05 -11.52
C LEU A 709 -21.76 -43.85 -11.87
N LYS A 710 -20.78 -43.53 -11.02
CA LYS A 710 -19.79 -42.49 -11.26
C LYS A 710 -19.03 -42.74 -12.57
N ASP A 711 -18.47 -43.93 -12.75
CA ASP A 711 -17.73 -44.33 -13.96
C ASP A 711 -18.59 -44.19 -15.23
N LYS A 712 -19.84 -44.65 -15.20
CA LYS A 712 -20.74 -44.51 -16.34
C LYS A 712 -21.12 -43.06 -16.66
N LEU A 713 -21.32 -42.23 -15.66
CA LEU A 713 -21.60 -40.81 -15.84
C LEU A 713 -20.36 -40.08 -16.37
N TYR A 714 -19.19 -40.40 -15.86
CA TYR A 714 -17.93 -39.90 -16.33
C TYR A 714 -17.65 -40.22 -17.80
N GLU A 715 -17.79 -41.50 -18.22
CA GLU A 715 -17.66 -41.88 -19.63
C GLU A 715 -18.58 -41.07 -20.54
N LYS A 716 -19.84 -40.86 -20.13
CA LYS A 716 -20.81 -40.09 -20.90
C LYS A 716 -20.43 -38.59 -20.96
N ALA A 717 -19.95 -38.04 -19.86
CA ALA A 717 -19.54 -36.64 -19.79
C ALA A 717 -18.29 -36.38 -20.66
N VAL A 718 -17.28 -37.24 -20.59
CA VAL A 718 -16.10 -37.16 -21.46
C VAL A 718 -16.47 -37.34 -22.93
N ALA A 719 -17.35 -38.29 -23.26
CA ALA A 719 -17.83 -38.45 -24.64
C ALA A 719 -18.55 -37.18 -25.17
N LEU A 720 -19.32 -36.50 -24.31
CA LEU A 720 -19.97 -35.25 -24.65
C LEU A 720 -18.94 -34.13 -24.85
N TYR A 721 -17.91 -34.08 -24.00
CA TYR A 721 -16.79 -33.11 -24.13
C TYR A 721 -16.03 -33.36 -25.46
N ASP A 722 -15.66 -34.59 -25.78
CA ASP A 722 -14.99 -34.92 -27.04
C ASP A 722 -15.86 -34.65 -28.27
N ALA A 723 -17.19 -34.81 -28.14
CA ALA A 723 -18.13 -34.43 -29.20
C ALA A 723 -18.13 -32.91 -29.40
N LYS A 724 -18.06 -32.15 -28.30
CA LYS A 724 -18.00 -30.70 -28.32
C LYS A 724 -16.71 -30.17 -28.96
N GLU A 725 -15.57 -30.81 -28.65
CA GLU A 725 -14.29 -30.51 -29.30
C GLU A 725 -14.35 -30.67 -30.82
N LYS A 726 -15.05 -31.73 -31.30
CA LYS A 726 -15.22 -32.01 -32.74
C LYS A 726 -16.14 -31.05 -33.49
N GLU A 727 -16.92 -30.23 -32.79
CA GLU A 727 -17.69 -29.13 -33.41
C GLU A 727 -16.80 -28.05 -33.95
N PHE A 728 -15.55 -27.91 -33.44
CA PHE A 728 -14.59 -26.89 -33.85
C PHE A 728 -13.77 -27.36 -35.05
N PRO A 729 -13.48 -26.44 -36.01
CA PRO A 729 -12.71 -26.77 -37.21
C PRO A 729 -11.30 -27.26 -36.91
N ASN A 730 -10.64 -26.64 -35.88
CA ASN A 730 -9.33 -27.04 -35.38
C ASN A 730 -9.40 -27.32 -33.87
N PRO A 731 -8.75 -28.38 -33.40
CA PRO A 731 -8.68 -28.64 -31.94
C PRO A 731 -8.07 -27.48 -31.13
N GLU A 732 -7.13 -26.71 -31.74
CA GLU A 732 -6.51 -25.59 -31.04
C GLU A 732 -7.46 -24.41 -30.79
N ASP A 733 -8.47 -24.23 -31.68
CA ASP A 733 -9.52 -23.24 -31.46
C ASP A 733 -10.33 -23.58 -30.18
N PHE A 734 -10.57 -24.89 -29.93
CA PHE A 734 -11.22 -25.29 -28.69
C PHE A 734 -10.32 -25.14 -27.46
N ARG A 735 -9.00 -25.41 -27.60
CA ARG A 735 -8.03 -25.13 -26.51
C ARG A 735 -8.05 -23.64 -26.14
N GLU A 736 -8.13 -22.74 -27.11
CA GLU A 736 -8.24 -21.31 -26.83
C GLU A 736 -9.57 -20.95 -26.12
N VAL A 737 -10.67 -21.59 -26.52
CA VAL A 737 -11.96 -21.42 -25.85
C VAL A 737 -11.90 -21.87 -24.40
N GLU A 738 -11.26 -23.00 -24.10
CA GLU A 738 -11.03 -23.45 -22.72
C GLU A 738 -10.27 -22.43 -21.90
N ARG A 739 -9.18 -21.88 -22.45
CA ARG A 739 -8.37 -20.85 -21.80
C ARG A 739 -9.19 -19.59 -21.54
N VAL A 740 -9.95 -19.12 -22.52
CA VAL A 740 -10.81 -17.93 -22.40
C VAL A 740 -11.87 -18.10 -21.30
N ILE A 741 -12.56 -19.22 -21.31
CA ILE A 741 -13.61 -19.49 -20.32
C ILE A 741 -13.00 -19.60 -18.92
N LEU A 742 -11.92 -20.37 -18.80
CA LEU A 742 -11.28 -20.59 -17.50
C LEU A 742 -10.74 -19.29 -16.90
N LEU A 743 -10.05 -18.46 -17.68
CA LEU A 743 -9.58 -17.12 -17.24
C LEU A 743 -10.75 -16.26 -16.78
N ARG A 744 -11.81 -16.17 -17.59
CA ARG A 744 -12.97 -15.34 -17.26
C ARG A 744 -13.67 -15.78 -15.97
N VAL A 745 -13.80 -17.09 -15.77
CA VAL A 745 -14.44 -17.63 -14.57
C VAL A 745 -13.55 -17.41 -13.35
N ILE A 746 -12.25 -17.70 -13.44
CA ILE A 746 -11.29 -17.48 -12.35
C ILE A 746 -11.30 -16.00 -11.95
N ASP A 747 -11.13 -15.09 -12.90
CA ASP A 747 -11.04 -13.64 -12.62
C ASP A 747 -12.30 -13.14 -11.93
N ARG A 748 -13.49 -13.55 -12.42
CA ARG A 748 -14.76 -13.14 -11.81
C ARG A 748 -14.92 -13.67 -10.39
N LYS A 749 -14.67 -14.96 -10.17
CA LYS A 749 -14.82 -15.56 -8.84
C LYS A 749 -13.82 -15.05 -7.85
N TRP A 750 -12.59 -14.78 -8.30
CA TRP A 750 -11.55 -14.17 -7.46
C TRP A 750 -11.89 -12.75 -7.04
N MET A 751 -12.43 -11.91 -7.94
CA MET A 751 -12.91 -10.57 -7.59
C MET A 751 -14.06 -10.61 -6.58
N ASP A 752 -15.00 -11.55 -6.73
CA ASP A 752 -16.08 -11.74 -5.77
C ASP A 752 -15.52 -12.18 -4.41
N GLU A 753 -14.57 -13.13 -4.37
CA GLU A 753 -13.91 -13.61 -3.15
C GLU A 753 -13.17 -12.51 -2.39
N ILE A 754 -12.42 -11.65 -3.08
CA ILE A 754 -11.74 -10.50 -2.44
C ILE A 754 -12.75 -9.63 -1.70
N ASN A 755 -13.90 -9.32 -2.31
CA ASN A 755 -14.92 -8.50 -1.68
C ASN A 755 -15.59 -9.21 -0.48
N ASP A 756 -15.88 -10.49 -0.61
CA ASP A 756 -16.51 -11.27 0.46
C ASP A 756 -15.56 -11.43 1.66
N MET A 757 -14.26 -11.60 1.41
CA MET A 757 -13.22 -11.65 2.44
C MET A 757 -13.03 -10.30 3.13
N ASP A 758 -13.15 -9.17 2.41
CA ASP A 758 -13.13 -7.83 3.03
C ASP A 758 -14.33 -7.62 3.95
N GLN A 759 -15.54 -8.07 3.55
CA GLN A 759 -16.73 -8.02 4.39
C GLN A 759 -16.57 -8.91 5.63
N LEU A 760 -16.05 -10.12 5.48
CA LEU A 760 -15.75 -11.03 6.59
C LEU A 760 -14.80 -10.36 7.60
N ARG A 761 -13.72 -9.72 7.13
CA ARG A 761 -12.74 -9.03 7.98
C ARG A 761 -13.38 -7.92 8.83
N GLN A 762 -14.33 -7.17 8.26
CA GLN A 762 -15.04 -6.12 8.99
C GLN A 762 -15.95 -6.68 10.09
N GLY A 763 -16.58 -7.85 9.85
CA GLY A 763 -17.53 -8.48 10.78
C GLY A 763 -16.88 -9.36 11.86
N ILE A 764 -15.73 -9.97 11.55
CA ILE A 764 -15.12 -11.02 12.38
C ILE A 764 -14.71 -10.56 13.79
N GLY A 765 -14.43 -9.25 13.95
CA GLY A 765 -14.05 -8.66 15.25
C GLY A 765 -15.09 -8.89 16.35
N LEU A 766 -16.36 -9.08 15.99
CA LEU A 766 -17.43 -9.39 16.93
C LEU A 766 -17.27 -10.76 17.61
N GLN A 767 -16.55 -11.70 17.00
CA GLN A 767 -16.26 -13.02 17.56
C GLN A 767 -15.43 -12.94 18.85
N ALA A 768 -14.71 -11.85 19.08
CA ALA A 768 -13.98 -11.61 20.32
C ALA A 768 -14.89 -11.57 21.55
N TYR A 769 -16.15 -11.12 21.42
CA TYR A 769 -17.14 -11.14 22.49
C TYR A 769 -17.53 -12.57 22.89
N GLY A 770 -17.46 -13.53 21.94
CA GLY A 770 -17.65 -14.96 22.16
C GLY A 770 -16.41 -15.69 22.72
N GLN A 771 -15.35 -14.95 23.12
CA GLN A 771 -14.07 -15.49 23.60
C GLN A 771 -13.34 -16.35 22.55
N ARG A 772 -13.63 -16.16 21.27
CA ARG A 772 -12.92 -16.79 20.16
C ARG A 772 -11.86 -15.82 19.63
N ASN A 773 -10.75 -16.36 19.16
CA ASN A 773 -9.72 -15.55 18.49
C ASN A 773 -10.22 -15.15 17.09
N PRO A 774 -10.42 -13.85 16.79
CA PRO A 774 -10.93 -13.43 15.49
C PRO A 774 -10.07 -13.85 14.30
N VAL A 775 -8.73 -13.92 14.46
CA VAL A 775 -7.81 -14.34 13.39
C VAL A 775 -7.98 -15.83 13.08
N ASP A 776 -8.13 -16.68 14.09
CA ASP A 776 -8.31 -18.11 13.88
C ASP A 776 -9.67 -18.43 13.25
N GLU A 777 -10.74 -17.74 13.69
CA GLU A 777 -12.07 -17.85 13.06
C GLU A 777 -12.05 -17.34 11.60
N TYR A 778 -11.35 -16.21 11.35
CA TYR A 778 -11.16 -15.70 10.00
C TYR A 778 -10.48 -16.74 9.09
N LYS A 779 -9.43 -17.39 9.56
CA LYS A 779 -8.74 -18.47 8.82
C LYS A 779 -9.67 -19.62 8.50
N MET A 780 -10.44 -20.10 9.49
CA MET A 780 -11.35 -21.22 9.27
C MET A 780 -12.41 -20.91 8.22
N ILE A 781 -13.08 -19.76 8.36
CA ILE A 781 -14.13 -19.36 7.40
C ILE A 781 -13.54 -19.12 6.01
N SER A 782 -12.34 -18.53 5.92
CA SER A 782 -11.67 -18.28 4.64
C SER A 782 -11.31 -19.54 3.88
N TYR A 783 -10.97 -20.63 4.55
CA TYR A 783 -10.76 -21.93 3.91
C TYR A 783 -12.06 -22.50 3.31
N ASP A 784 -13.17 -22.42 4.06
CA ASP A 784 -14.46 -22.85 3.57
C ASP A 784 -14.91 -22.02 2.35
N MET A 785 -14.67 -20.69 2.37
CA MET A 785 -14.96 -19.79 1.25
C MET A 785 -14.13 -20.12 0.02
N MET A 786 -12.81 -20.35 0.19
CA MET A 786 -11.90 -20.73 -0.91
C MET A 786 -12.32 -22.06 -1.56
N ASP A 787 -12.72 -23.05 -0.76
CA ASP A 787 -13.22 -24.33 -1.27
C ASP A 787 -14.52 -24.14 -2.06
N ALA A 788 -15.45 -23.36 -1.54
CA ALA A 788 -16.70 -23.01 -2.23
C ALA A 788 -16.44 -22.27 -3.54
N MET A 789 -15.50 -21.32 -3.55
CA MET A 789 -15.08 -20.61 -4.76
C MET A 789 -14.49 -21.57 -5.80
N ASN A 790 -13.58 -22.47 -5.39
CA ASN A 790 -12.98 -23.46 -6.28
C ASN A 790 -14.04 -24.38 -6.89
N ASP A 791 -15.01 -24.82 -6.10
CA ASP A 791 -16.14 -25.63 -6.57
C ASP A 791 -17.01 -24.84 -7.56
N SER A 792 -17.22 -23.56 -7.30
CA SER A 792 -17.95 -22.67 -8.21
C SER A 792 -17.18 -22.46 -9.54
N ILE A 793 -15.85 -22.30 -9.49
CA ILE A 793 -15.00 -22.23 -10.69
C ILE A 793 -15.15 -23.50 -11.53
N LYS A 794 -15.09 -24.69 -10.91
CA LYS A 794 -15.29 -25.96 -11.61
C LYS A 794 -16.66 -26.04 -12.28
N ASN A 795 -17.72 -25.73 -11.52
CA ASN A 795 -19.11 -25.78 -12.02
C ASN A 795 -19.32 -24.81 -13.20
N ASP A 796 -18.94 -23.55 -13.04
CA ASP A 796 -19.18 -22.53 -14.07
C ASP A 796 -18.35 -22.79 -15.34
N THR A 797 -17.09 -23.23 -15.17
CA THR A 797 -16.24 -23.61 -16.30
C THR A 797 -16.85 -24.77 -17.11
N ILE A 798 -17.25 -25.86 -16.45
CA ILE A 798 -17.88 -27.03 -17.09
C ILE A 798 -19.19 -26.64 -17.77
N GLN A 799 -20.05 -25.89 -17.08
CA GLN A 799 -21.34 -25.43 -17.60
C GLN A 799 -21.17 -24.58 -18.87
N MET A 800 -20.21 -23.61 -18.87
CA MET A 800 -19.95 -22.76 -20.01
C MET A 800 -19.40 -23.54 -21.19
N LEU A 801 -18.45 -24.47 -20.96
CA LEU A 801 -17.85 -25.29 -22.01
C LEU A 801 -18.87 -26.16 -22.73
N TYR A 802 -19.79 -26.79 -22.01
CA TYR A 802 -20.83 -27.62 -22.66
C TYR A 802 -21.90 -26.81 -23.41
N ARG A 803 -22.12 -25.54 -23.04
CA ARG A 803 -23.17 -24.69 -23.63
C ARG A 803 -22.67 -23.74 -24.72
N ILE A 804 -21.35 -23.60 -24.91
CA ILE A 804 -20.81 -22.70 -25.93
C ILE A 804 -21.26 -23.08 -27.33
N ARG A 805 -21.59 -22.09 -28.15
CA ARG A 805 -21.92 -22.23 -29.58
C ARG A 805 -20.99 -21.41 -30.43
N ILE A 806 -20.55 -21.90 -31.56
CA ILE A 806 -19.69 -21.23 -32.52
C ILE A 806 -20.52 -20.23 -33.30
N GLU A 807 -20.50 -18.95 -32.89
CA GLU A 807 -21.09 -17.82 -33.64
C GLU A 807 -20.06 -16.87 -34.20
N LYS A 808 -18.93 -16.67 -33.52
CA LYS A 808 -17.80 -15.76 -33.87
C LYS A 808 -16.50 -16.29 -33.29
N LYS A 809 -15.37 -15.70 -33.76
CA LYS A 809 -14.06 -15.92 -33.18
C LYS A 809 -14.09 -15.47 -31.71
N VAL A 810 -13.74 -16.37 -30.82
CA VAL A 810 -13.68 -16.06 -29.38
C VAL A 810 -12.40 -15.27 -29.10
N GLU A 811 -12.56 -14.09 -28.48
CA GLU A 811 -11.43 -13.25 -28.08
C GLU A 811 -11.47 -13.13 -26.54
N ARG A 812 -10.29 -12.96 -25.95
CA ARG A 812 -10.17 -12.75 -24.51
C ARG A 812 -10.57 -11.32 -24.19
N GLU A 813 -11.44 -11.14 -23.20
CA GLU A 813 -11.88 -9.83 -22.72
C GLU A 813 -11.63 -9.71 -21.22
N GLU A 814 -11.25 -8.53 -20.76
CA GLU A 814 -11.15 -8.24 -19.34
C GLU A 814 -12.53 -8.26 -18.68
N VAL A 815 -12.62 -8.93 -17.53
CA VAL A 815 -13.88 -9.08 -16.78
C VAL A 815 -14.36 -7.76 -16.23
N ALA A 816 -13.44 -6.87 -15.83
CA ALA A 816 -13.76 -5.56 -15.28
C ALA A 816 -12.78 -4.50 -15.79
N LYS A 817 -13.24 -3.26 -15.92
CA LYS A 817 -12.40 -2.11 -16.29
C LYS A 817 -11.87 -1.44 -15.03
N VAL A 818 -10.56 -1.27 -14.97
CA VAL A 818 -9.90 -0.48 -13.93
C VAL A 818 -10.39 0.97 -13.99
N THR A 819 -10.85 1.51 -12.87
CA THR A 819 -11.33 2.89 -12.75
C THR A 819 -10.37 3.80 -11.97
N GLY A 820 -9.46 3.23 -11.19
CA GLY A 820 -8.46 3.97 -10.42
C GLY A 820 -7.66 3.09 -9.48
N THR A 821 -6.69 3.70 -8.84
CA THR A 821 -5.88 3.12 -7.76
C THR A 821 -6.05 3.96 -6.49
N ASN A 822 -5.84 3.37 -5.32
CA ASN A 822 -6.03 4.07 -4.05
C ASN A 822 -4.92 5.09 -3.70
N LYS A 823 -3.84 5.11 -4.48
CA LYS A 823 -2.71 6.04 -4.27
C LYS A 823 -2.53 7.09 -5.38
N ASP A 824 -3.50 7.21 -6.29
CA ASP A 824 -3.52 8.25 -7.32
C ASP A 824 -3.82 9.65 -6.73
N ASP A 825 -2.92 10.20 -5.94
CA ASP A 825 -3.00 11.57 -5.44
C ASP A 825 -2.62 12.64 -6.48
N SER A 826 -2.08 12.24 -7.62
CA SER A 826 -1.53 13.14 -8.63
C SER A 826 -2.31 13.26 -9.92
N ALA A 827 -3.51 12.70 -10.03
CA ALA A 827 -4.32 12.92 -11.21
C ALA A 827 -4.54 14.42 -11.39
N LYS A 828 -3.61 15.08 -12.09
CA LYS A 828 -3.84 16.32 -12.81
C LYS A 828 -4.97 16.00 -13.81
N ARG A 829 -6.22 15.97 -13.34
CA ARG A 829 -7.35 16.12 -14.23
C ARG A 829 -7.15 17.47 -14.89
N GLY A 830 -6.58 17.46 -16.09
CA GLY A 830 -6.56 18.63 -16.94
C GLY A 830 -7.96 19.22 -16.94
N PRO A 831 -8.11 20.54 -17.09
CA PRO A 831 -9.44 21.16 -17.04
C PRO A 831 -10.37 20.39 -17.96
N VAL A 832 -11.40 19.76 -17.39
CA VAL A 832 -12.42 19.04 -18.15
C VAL A 832 -12.96 20.02 -19.18
N ARG A 833 -12.55 19.88 -20.44
CA ARG A 833 -13.13 20.62 -21.53
C ARG A 833 -14.57 20.14 -21.60
N ARG A 834 -15.49 20.97 -21.09
CA ARG A 834 -16.91 20.74 -21.26
C ARG A 834 -17.16 20.58 -22.76
N SER A 835 -17.61 19.43 -23.19
CA SER A 835 -18.01 19.15 -24.57
C SER A 835 -19.25 19.93 -25.01
N ALA A 836 -19.97 20.54 -24.07
CA ALA A 836 -21.12 21.39 -24.34
C ALA A 836 -20.72 22.87 -24.24
N LYS A 837 -20.89 23.61 -25.32
CA LYS A 837 -20.77 25.08 -25.35
C LYS A 837 -21.69 25.67 -24.29
N LYS A 838 -21.14 26.45 -23.36
CA LYS A 838 -21.92 27.18 -22.35
C LYS A 838 -22.84 28.15 -23.07
N ILE A 839 -24.15 27.95 -22.92
CA ILE A 839 -25.17 28.80 -23.54
C ILE A 839 -25.40 30.00 -22.62
N TYR A 840 -25.13 31.18 -23.10
CA TYR A 840 -25.34 32.41 -22.36
C TYR A 840 -26.79 32.92 -22.52
N PRO A 841 -27.29 33.72 -21.58
CA PRO A 841 -28.69 34.20 -21.61
C PRO A 841 -29.11 34.89 -22.90
N ASN A 842 -28.19 35.48 -23.62
CA ASN A 842 -28.46 36.17 -24.89
C ASN A 842 -28.18 35.33 -26.14
N ASP A 843 -27.69 34.09 -26.03
CA ASP A 843 -27.50 33.23 -27.17
C ASP A 843 -28.80 32.69 -27.74
N PRO A 844 -28.83 32.28 -29.03
CA PRO A 844 -29.99 31.61 -29.59
C PRO A 844 -30.31 30.34 -28.83
N CYS A 845 -31.60 30.10 -28.55
CA CYS A 845 -31.99 28.89 -27.83
C CYS A 845 -31.73 27.63 -28.67
N PRO A 846 -31.12 26.59 -28.16
CA PRO A 846 -30.80 25.36 -28.91
C PRO A 846 -32.03 24.57 -29.36
N CYS A 847 -33.23 24.93 -28.88
CA CYS A 847 -34.48 24.31 -29.32
C CYS A 847 -34.92 24.74 -30.74
N GLY A 848 -34.17 25.60 -31.44
CA GLY A 848 -34.52 26.07 -32.78
C GLY A 848 -35.64 27.09 -32.86
N SER A 849 -36.14 27.64 -31.73
CA SER A 849 -37.27 28.60 -31.69
C SER A 849 -36.95 30.03 -32.18
N GLY A 850 -35.67 30.31 -32.52
CA GLY A 850 -35.19 31.64 -32.90
C GLY A 850 -35.16 32.67 -31.74
N LYS A 851 -35.59 32.31 -30.54
CA LYS A 851 -35.60 33.21 -29.39
C LYS A 851 -34.28 33.10 -28.60
N LYS A 852 -33.89 34.19 -27.90
CA LYS A 852 -32.75 34.15 -26.97
C LYS A 852 -33.01 33.16 -25.83
N TYR A 853 -31.97 32.48 -25.34
CA TYR A 853 -32.10 31.45 -24.29
C TYR A 853 -32.88 31.94 -23.05
N LYS A 854 -32.60 33.15 -22.56
CA LYS A 854 -33.31 33.76 -21.43
C LYS A 854 -34.81 33.97 -21.66
N ASN A 855 -35.24 34.06 -22.93
CA ASN A 855 -36.66 34.28 -23.30
C ASN A 855 -37.35 32.97 -23.75
N CYS A 856 -36.67 31.82 -23.63
CA CYS A 856 -37.17 30.49 -23.99
C CYS A 856 -36.93 29.51 -22.83
N HIS A 857 -35.96 28.59 -22.95
CA HIS A 857 -35.70 27.58 -21.93
C HIS A 857 -34.97 28.12 -20.69
N GLY A 858 -34.26 29.24 -20.78
CA GLY A 858 -33.63 29.94 -19.66
C GLY A 858 -34.59 30.86 -18.86
N ARG A 859 -35.93 30.76 -19.05
CA ARG A 859 -36.91 31.57 -18.34
C ARG A 859 -37.29 30.98 -16.98
N MET A 860 -36.94 29.70 -16.72
CA MET A 860 -37.20 28.98 -15.48
C MET A 860 -35.87 28.56 -14.77
N ALA A 861 -34.70 29.01 -15.23
CA ALA A 861 -33.41 28.76 -14.62
C ALA A 861 -32.96 29.94 -13.74
#